data_145a85d609ba0b13e96fd4b22ca25f88
#
_entry.id   145a85d609ba0b13e96fd4b22ca25f88
#
_cell.length_a   1.000
_cell.length_b   1.000
_cell.length_c   1.000
_cell.angle_alpha   90.00
_cell.angle_beta   90.00
_cell.angle_gamma   90.00
#
_symmetry.space_group_name_H-M   'P 1'
#
loop_
_entity.id
_entity.type
_entity.pdbx_description
1 polymer ?
#
loop_
_entity_poly.entity_id
_entity_poly.type
_entity_poly.pdbx_seq_one_letter_code
_entity_poly.pdbx_strand_id
1 'polypeptide(L)'
;MKNKLKSNPFLRTLVLYALIFCAVSPLCFYYFFALNKSFFAFDGIRQHVVALSYFGEYVRNFFSALFSFGRLEFPQFDFSLSLGADILTTLHFYSFGDPLDMLAVFFSKEHIYGLWVFLIFFRMFLSGIAFLVWCKRHKLDGFSSLCGALIYVFCGFMFYCAARHPYFINPMIWLPLLCLGIDLIFEERKPIFFAVCTWISCMSNFYFFYMLTMLVFVYALVRFCFIFGKSWRKELPHCLCTAALAYVIGVLLASAIFIPQIHGFLNSGRSDEGELVTLFYRPIYYAKFFLSFIAPPTFGSYSTLGFAVPALPVVAFTLTRKDKKAKQAVIFLSIGLAFFMLPIFGSMLNGFNYATNRWCFGFSFVIAAITASFMREFLSASKKALRIAALSSIGLCLLVFAVSAMEAKTRTQFCASYVVLFIFSVLLLLFTWKKLNLKFLILPAIILSVIVNANMRFSPHGIAYLKEFIDAQNAAHIMQETTTSFPISDDDFFRVETSVLSSSNSPALSRIRGTTYYWSENNSNILKLFEEIGLPTGFVLASSGFDGRESLVSLFNVKYMLKNTDKLPFGFSDTGKQFCGFEIWENRNFLPFGLFYDTYISEHDFQNLSPAEKNESLLLAAIVPDNFAEKTQTVRPNNIRTARFEILENPDIEIHNGKIEVKKDGAKLLIKVVGEKNKKAYAFIDGIFYENDKTENPILTFTDFSGIPTNFIVGAQMSPFGRKVLANLGFFAFDENQFEITFELKGIYTFESFDTLAVDYADFEERIERLKNNGSLHETEFFTNGLKFRTETEKERLLCLSIPYAKGWSAKIDGKNLPLLRTQIGLTGMMIPPGEHEIELRYSTPYLKLGVLLSLLGLILFALLARAQLRHSAVSEHPNK
;
A
#
# COMPACT_ATOMS: atom_id res chain seq x y z
N MET A 1 32.68 -17.55 -26.18
CA MET A 1 31.21 -17.42 -26.00
C MET A 1 30.42 -18.32 -26.98
N LYS A 2 30.65 -18.28 -28.31
CA LYS A 2 29.91 -19.12 -29.29
C LYS A 2 29.95 -20.63 -29.00
N ASN A 3 31.08 -21.20 -28.57
CA ASN A 3 31.19 -22.65 -28.27
C ASN A 3 30.46 -23.06 -26.98
N LYS A 4 30.46 -22.21 -25.94
CA LYS A 4 29.69 -22.44 -24.71
C LYS A 4 28.15 -22.34 -24.93
N LEU A 5 27.70 -21.49 -25.85
CA LEU A 5 26.29 -21.37 -26.24
C LEU A 5 25.82 -22.61 -27.03
N LYS A 6 26.70 -23.22 -27.84
CA LYS A 6 26.35 -24.45 -28.55
C LYS A 6 26.23 -25.67 -27.62
N SER A 7 27.04 -25.71 -26.56
CA SER A 7 27.10 -26.84 -25.63
C SER A 7 26.08 -26.78 -24.46
N ASN A 8 25.47 -25.63 -24.18
CA ASN A 8 24.52 -25.47 -23.06
C ASN A 8 23.13 -24.98 -23.53
N PRO A 9 22.15 -25.89 -23.69
CA PRO A 9 20.81 -25.53 -24.15
C PRO A 9 20.09 -24.53 -23.25
N PHE A 10 20.30 -24.60 -21.93
CA PHE A 10 19.69 -23.68 -20.99
C PHE A 10 20.24 -22.26 -21.15
N LEU A 11 21.56 -22.11 -21.29
CA LEU A 11 22.18 -20.79 -21.53
C LEU A 11 21.67 -20.16 -22.83
N ARG A 12 21.45 -20.98 -23.87
CA ARG A 12 20.85 -20.53 -25.13
C ARG A 12 19.43 -20.01 -24.92
N THR A 13 18.62 -20.69 -24.10
CA THR A 13 17.26 -20.28 -23.78
C THR A 13 17.26 -18.96 -22.99
N LEU A 14 18.18 -18.81 -22.02
CA LEU A 14 18.33 -17.56 -21.26
C LEU A 14 18.70 -16.38 -22.15
N VAL A 15 19.67 -16.56 -23.06
CA VAL A 15 20.08 -15.49 -23.98
C VAL A 15 18.93 -15.11 -24.92
N LEU A 16 18.21 -16.09 -25.44
CA LEU A 16 17.05 -15.82 -26.30
C LEU A 16 15.92 -15.12 -25.55
N TYR A 17 15.66 -15.53 -24.31
CA TYR A 17 14.70 -14.84 -23.43
C TYR A 17 15.12 -13.39 -23.21
N ALA A 18 16.38 -13.14 -22.88
CA ALA A 18 16.90 -11.78 -22.67
C ALA A 18 16.73 -10.90 -23.93
N LEU A 19 17.09 -11.42 -25.10
CA LEU A 19 16.94 -10.68 -26.36
C LEU A 19 15.49 -10.35 -26.68
N ILE A 20 14.58 -11.32 -26.51
CA ILE A 20 13.14 -11.11 -26.76
C ILE A 20 12.56 -10.16 -25.70
N PHE A 21 12.92 -10.31 -24.42
CA PHE A 21 12.49 -9.41 -23.36
C PHE A 21 12.87 -7.96 -23.65
N CYS A 22 14.14 -7.71 -24.01
CA CYS A 22 14.62 -6.36 -24.34
C CYS A 22 13.95 -5.79 -25.60
N ALA A 23 13.58 -6.62 -26.57
CA ALA A 23 12.91 -6.18 -27.79
C ALA A 23 11.41 -5.90 -27.56
N VAL A 24 10.73 -6.73 -26.74
CA VAL A 24 9.27 -6.68 -26.55
C VAL A 24 8.87 -5.65 -25.48
N SER A 25 9.66 -5.52 -24.40
CA SER A 25 9.31 -4.62 -23.29
C SER A 25 9.08 -3.17 -23.74
N PRO A 26 9.96 -2.52 -24.55
CA PRO A 26 9.69 -1.14 -25.01
C PRO A 26 8.43 -1.03 -25.85
N LEU A 27 8.08 -2.06 -26.63
CA LEU A 27 6.85 -2.08 -27.43
C LEU A 27 5.59 -2.22 -26.56
N CYS A 28 5.68 -2.94 -25.45
CA CYS A 28 4.59 -3.03 -24.48
C CYS A 28 4.35 -1.72 -23.73
N PHE A 29 5.40 -0.95 -23.45
CA PHE A 29 5.30 0.34 -22.75
C PHE A 29 5.43 1.55 -23.71
N TYR A 30 5.17 1.35 -25.01
CA TYR A 30 5.32 2.37 -26.04
C TYR A 30 4.62 3.69 -25.71
N TYR A 31 3.39 3.66 -25.20
CA TYR A 31 2.61 4.87 -24.91
C TYR A 31 3.18 5.73 -23.79
N PHE A 32 3.96 5.16 -22.85
CA PHE A 32 4.67 5.98 -21.86
C PHE A 32 5.68 6.92 -22.52
N PHE A 33 6.43 6.40 -23.50
CA PHE A 33 7.42 7.19 -24.23
C PHE A 33 6.75 8.13 -25.24
N ALA A 34 5.77 7.65 -25.99
CA ALA A 34 5.11 8.41 -27.04
C ALA A 34 4.29 9.60 -26.51
N LEU A 35 3.74 9.50 -25.30
CA LEU A 35 2.90 10.53 -24.67
C LEU A 35 3.61 11.24 -23.53
N ASN A 36 4.92 11.09 -23.41
CA ASN A 36 5.74 11.71 -22.36
C ASN A 36 5.17 11.50 -20.95
N LYS A 37 4.70 10.26 -20.65
CA LYS A 37 4.22 9.87 -19.32
C LYS A 37 5.38 9.33 -18.46
N SER A 38 5.37 9.68 -17.18
CA SER A 38 6.28 9.06 -16.21
C SER A 38 5.79 7.65 -15.85
N PHE A 39 6.70 6.82 -15.31
CA PHE A 39 6.34 5.54 -14.69
C PHE A 39 5.84 5.71 -13.25
N PHE A 40 5.19 6.83 -12.96
CA PHE A 40 4.55 7.10 -11.69
C PHE A 40 3.04 7.13 -11.83
N ALA A 41 2.39 6.18 -11.17
CA ALA A 41 0.97 6.26 -10.82
C ALA A 41 0.83 6.83 -9.40
N PHE A 42 -0.40 7.04 -8.97
CA PHE A 42 -0.78 7.63 -7.69
C PHE A 42 0.04 7.13 -6.48
N ASP A 43 0.04 5.81 -6.19
CA ASP A 43 0.79 5.23 -5.07
C ASP A 43 2.30 5.20 -5.33
N GLY A 44 2.70 5.09 -6.59
CA GLY A 44 4.10 5.07 -7.00
C GLY A 44 4.88 6.30 -6.55
N ILE A 45 4.31 7.50 -6.79
CA ILE A 45 4.96 8.76 -6.43
C ILE A 45 4.69 9.17 -4.98
N ARG A 46 3.52 8.82 -4.43
CA ARG A 46 3.16 9.21 -3.06
C ARG A 46 3.81 8.34 -1.99
N GLN A 47 4.04 7.06 -2.25
CA GLN A 47 4.53 6.09 -1.27
C GLN A 47 5.85 5.43 -1.69
N HIS A 48 5.86 4.76 -2.85
CA HIS A 48 6.91 3.79 -3.17
C HIS A 48 8.26 4.42 -3.48
N VAL A 49 8.30 5.48 -4.31
CA VAL A 49 9.56 6.15 -4.63
C VAL A 49 10.11 6.92 -3.42
N VAL A 50 9.21 7.45 -2.58
CA VAL A 50 9.60 8.11 -1.33
C VAL A 50 10.26 7.09 -0.40
N ALA A 51 9.63 5.93 -0.18
CA ALA A 51 10.20 4.85 0.63
C ALA A 51 11.53 4.34 0.07
N LEU A 52 11.64 4.15 -1.26
CA LEU A 52 12.88 3.74 -1.93
C LEU A 52 14.02 4.75 -1.73
N SER A 53 13.73 6.03 -1.90
CA SER A 53 14.71 7.10 -1.72
C SER A 53 15.14 7.23 -0.25
N TYR A 54 14.17 7.19 0.67
CA TYR A 54 14.41 7.20 2.11
C TYR A 54 15.28 6.02 2.54
N PHE A 55 14.98 4.82 2.07
CA PHE A 55 15.76 3.61 2.37
C PHE A 55 17.20 3.73 1.89
N GLY A 56 17.42 4.21 0.66
CA GLY A 56 18.77 4.44 0.13
C GLY A 56 19.58 5.43 0.99
N GLU A 57 18.96 6.53 1.42
CA GLU A 57 19.59 7.52 2.31
C GLU A 57 19.86 6.94 3.71
N TYR A 58 18.89 6.21 4.27
CA TYR A 58 19.02 5.54 5.57
C TYR A 58 20.23 4.62 5.60
N VAL A 59 20.39 3.76 4.59
CA VAL A 59 21.51 2.81 4.52
C VAL A 59 22.84 3.55 4.30
N ARG A 60 22.89 4.59 3.46
CA ARG A 60 24.09 5.43 3.30
C ARG A 60 24.52 6.07 4.62
N ASN A 61 23.57 6.66 5.34
CA ASN A 61 23.84 7.34 6.62
C ASN A 61 24.32 6.33 7.67
N PHE A 62 23.74 5.13 7.73
CA PHE A 62 24.20 4.05 8.60
C PHE A 62 25.66 3.68 8.33
N PHE A 63 26.02 3.43 7.08
CA PHE A 63 27.40 3.13 6.73
C PHE A 63 28.35 4.30 6.93
N SER A 64 27.91 5.53 6.65
CA SER A 64 28.71 6.73 6.91
C SER A 64 29.02 6.89 8.41
N ALA A 65 28.02 6.72 9.29
CA ALA A 65 28.22 6.75 10.74
C ALA A 65 29.19 5.66 11.21
N LEU A 66 29.03 4.44 10.69
CA LEU A 66 29.90 3.32 11.02
C LEU A 66 31.37 3.56 10.60
N PHE A 67 31.59 3.99 9.36
CA PHE A 67 32.96 4.13 8.81
C PHE A 67 33.65 5.44 9.20
N SER A 68 32.92 6.55 9.36
CA SER A 68 33.50 7.85 9.70
C SER A 68 33.66 8.07 11.20
N PHE A 69 32.76 7.53 12.01
CA PHE A 69 32.74 7.77 13.45
C PHE A 69 32.90 6.51 14.31
N GLY A 70 32.96 5.30 13.70
CA GLY A 70 33.03 4.02 14.42
C GLY A 70 31.80 3.75 15.30
N ARG A 71 30.68 4.43 15.07
CA ARG A 71 29.45 4.30 15.83
C ARG A 71 28.43 3.51 15.04
N LEU A 72 27.84 2.49 15.67
CA LEU A 72 26.66 1.78 15.17
C LEU A 72 25.41 2.59 15.57
N GLU A 73 25.06 3.57 14.75
CA GLU A 73 23.80 4.29 14.91
C GLU A 73 22.73 3.65 14.04
N PHE A 74 21.67 3.18 14.70
CA PHE A 74 20.52 2.54 14.04
C PHE A 74 19.25 3.33 14.37
N PRO A 75 18.90 4.35 13.58
CA PRO A 75 17.67 5.10 13.77
C PRO A 75 16.44 4.19 13.68
N GLN A 76 15.56 4.26 14.69
CA GLN A 76 14.36 3.45 14.79
C GLN A 76 13.10 4.31 14.72
N PHE A 77 13.21 5.60 15.03
CA PHE A 77 12.11 6.56 15.01
C PHE A 77 12.50 7.80 14.21
N ASP A 78 11.57 8.33 13.42
CA ASP A 78 11.78 9.56 12.64
C ASP A 78 10.55 10.48 12.76
N PHE A 79 10.76 11.71 13.17
CA PHE A 79 9.72 12.73 13.28
C PHE A 79 9.22 13.26 11.93
N SER A 80 9.94 13.02 10.85
CA SER A 80 9.53 13.39 9.48
C SER A 80 8.62 12.35 8.81
N LEU A 81 8.51 11.15 9.40
CA LEU A 81 7.56 10.11 8.95
C LEU A 81 6.23 10.28 9.69
N SER A 82 5.15 10.51 8.95
CA SER A 82 3.84 10.82 9.53
C SER A 82 3.93 12.01 10.49
N LEU A 83 3.37 11.92 11.69
CA LEU A 83 3.57 12.89 12.79
C LEU A 83 4.68 12.45 13.77
N GLY A 84 5.50 11.51 13.35
CA GLY A 84 6.51 10.79 14.11
C GLY A 84 6.17 9.30 14.15
N ALA A 85 7.01 8.45 13.54
CA ALA A 85 6.72 7.02 13.40
C ALA A 85 7.97 6.14 13.49
N ASP A 86 7.73 4.86 13.80
CA ASP A 86 8.75 3.81 13.71
C ASP A 86 9.15 3.57 12.26
N ILE A 87 10.44 3.66 11.97
CA ILE A 87 10.97 3.57 10.60
C ILE A 87 10.73 2.17 10.03
N LEU A 88 11.05 1.13 10.80
CA LEU A 88 10.98 -0.25 10.33
C LEU A 88 9.55 -0.67 10.02
N THR A 89 8.61 -0.48 10.94
CA THR A 89 7.22 -0.90 10.78
C THR A 89 6.49 -0.07 9.74
N THR A 90 6.80 1.23 9.61
CA THR A 90 6.19 2.09 8.59
C THR A 90 6.67 1.74 7.18
N LEU A 91 7.96 1.45 6.98
CA LEU A 91 8.58 1.36 5.66
C LEU A 91 8.80 -0.08 5.15
N HIS A 92 8.73 -1.10 6.00
CA HIS A 92 8.92 -2.49 5.55
C HIS A 92 7.90 -2.94 4.50
N PHE A 93 6.67 -2.43 4.57
CA PHE A 93 5.67 -2.71 3.54
C PHE A 93 6.14 -2.32 2.12
N TYR A 94 7.06 -1.35 1.99
CA TYR A 94 7.52 -0.79 0.71
C TYR A 94 8.92 -1.26 0.30
N SER A 95 9.93 -0.96 1.08
CA SER A 95 11.33 -1.10 0.67
C SER A 95 12.21 -1.76 1.71
N PHE A 96 11.92 -1.60 2.99
CA PHE A 96 12.78 -2.07 4.07
C PHE A 96 12.84 -3.59 4.08
N GLY A 97 14.00 -4.16 3.74
CA GLY A 97 14.24 -5.60 3.67
C GLY A 97 14.19 -6.20 2.27
N ASP A 98 13.74 -5.48 1.24
CA ASP A 98 13.82 -5.96 -0.15
C ASP A 98 15.26 -5.88 -0.67
N PRO A 99 15.88 -7.03 -1.04
CA PRO A 99 17.26 -7.03 -1.54
C PRO A 99 17.45 -6.26 -2.84
N LEU A 100 16.42 -6.10 -3.67
CA LEU A 100 16.52 -5.33 -4.91
C LEU A 100 16.55 -3.82 -4.63
N ASP A 101 15.84 -3.38 -3.60
CA ASP A 101 15.80 -1.98 -3.21
C ASP A 101 17.07 -1.52 -2.49
N MET A 102 17.93 -2.46 -2.04
CA MET A 102 19.30 -2.15 -1.58
C MET A 102 20.13 -1.41 -2.63
N LEU A 103 19.80 -1.54 -3.92
CA LEU A 103 20.46 -0.78 -4.98
C LEU A 103 20.30 0.74 -4.80
N ALA A 104 19.29 1.20 -4.07
CA ALA A 104 19.08 2.62 -3.77
C ALA A 104 20.24 3.26 -2.98
N VAL A 105 21.07 2.48 -2.31
CA VAL A 105 22.28 2.97 -1.63
C VAL A 105 23.25 3.68 -2.59
N PHE A 106 23.26 3.30 -3.86
CA PHE A 106 24.15 3.87 -4.87
C PHE A 106 23.59 5.07 -5.63
N PHE A 107 22.34 5.48 -5.31
CA PHE A 107 21.63 6.54 -6.03
C PHE A 107 21.28 7.70 -5.10
N SER A 108 21.56 8.94 -5.53
CA SER A 108 21.08 10.12 -4.84
C SER A 108 19.58 10.36 -5.11
N LYS A 109 18.96 11.29 -4.36
CA LYS A 109 17.53 11.62 -4.51
C LYS A 109 17.19 12.05 -5.95
N GLU A 110 18.07 12.82 -6.59
CA GLU A 110 17.91 13.34 -7.95
C GLU A 110 17.89 12.23 -9.02
N HIS A 111 18.57 11.11 -8.75
CA HIS A 111 18.70 9.99 -9.68
C HIS A 111 17.79 8.81 -9.36
N ILE A 112 17.01 8.90 -8.29
CA ILE A 112 16.15 7.79 -7.82
C ILE A 112 15.09 7.36 -8.84
N TYR A 113 14.61 8.29 -9.69
CA TYR A 113 13.66 7.97 -10.76
C TYR A 113 14.25 7.01 -11.79
N GLY A 114 15.52 7.20 -12.16
CA GLY A 114 16.21 6.27 -13.05
C GLY A 114 16.31 4.86 -12.49
N LEU A 115 16.64 4.75 -11.18
CA LEU A 115 16.62 3.46 -10.47
C LEU A 115 15.21 2.87 -10.40
N TRP A 116 14.19 3.68 -10.13
CA TRP A 116 12.80 3.24 -10.10
C TRP A 116 12.39 2.55 -11.41
N VAL A 117 12.63 3.20 -12.55
CA VAL A 117 12.34 2.63 -13.87
C VAL A 117 13.17 1.37 -14.12
N PHE A 118 14.45 1.38 -13.79
CA PHE A 118 15.31 0.20 -13.89
C PHE A 118 14.76 -0.98 -13.08
N LEU A 119 14.36 -0.75 -11.82
CA LEU A 119 13.84 -1.79 -10.93
C LEU A 119 12.52 -2.41 -11.44
N ILE A 120 11.65 -1.63 -12.10
CA ILE A 120 10.45 -2.16 -12.75
C ILE A 120 10.84 -3.25 -13.77
N PHE A 121 11.67 -2.91 -14.75
CA PHE A 121 12.06 -3.84 -15.80
C PHE A 121 12.96 -4.97 -15.27
N PHE A 122 13.80 -4.70 -14.30
CA PHE A 122 14.67 -5.70 -13.69
C PHE A 122 13.89 -6.76 -12.92
N ARG A 123 12.87 -6.39 -12.13
CA ARG A 123 11.97 -7.34 -11.47
C ARG A 123 11.19 -8.18 -12.47
N MET A 124 10.66 -7.56 -13.54
CA MET A 124 10.01 -8.29 -14.64
C MET A 124 10.96 -9.33 -15.24
N PHE A 125 12.20 -8.93 -15.55
CA PHE A 125 13.21 -9.79 -16.13
C PHE A 125 13.57 -10.97 -15.21
N LEU A 126 13.79 -10.71 -13.92
CA LEU A 126 14.09 -11.73 -12.91
C LEU A 126 12.94 -12.73 -12.73
N SER A 127 11.68 -12.28 -12.82
CA SER A 127 10.52 -13.19 -12.76
C SER A 127 10.56 -14.26 -13.86
N GLY A 128 10.96 -13.88 -15.07
CA GLY A 128 11.13 -14.84 -16.16
C GLY A 128 12.33 -15.76 -15.97
N ILE A 129 13.44 -15.26 -15.41
CA ILE A 129 14.60 -16.13 -15.07
C ILE A 129 14.19 -17.15 -14.01
N ALA A 130 13.50 -16.74 -12.96
CA ALA A 130 13.02 -17.63 -11.90
C ALA A 130 12.12 -18.75 -12.48
N PHE A 131 11.23 -18.39 -13.39
CA PHE A 131 10.38 -19.35 -14.10
C PHE A 131 11.21 -20.32 -14.99
N LEU A 132 12.20 -19.81 -15.74
CA LEU A 132 13.08 -20.63 -16.56
C LEU A 132 13.93 -21.61 -15.72
N VAL A 133 14.37 -21.20 -14.54
CA VAL A 133 15.09 -22.08 -13.59
C VAL A 133 14.16 -23.21 -13.11
N TRP A 134 12.89 -22.90 -12.81
CA TRP A 134 11.88 -23.91 -12.51
C TRP A 134 11.63 -24.87 -13.68
N CYS A 135 11.50 -24.35 -14.92
CA CYS A 135 11.37 -25.16 -16.14
C CYS A 135 12.55 -26.12 -16.34
N LYS A 136 13.79 -25.63 -16.12
CA LYS A 136 15.00 -26.46 -16.20
C LYS A 136 14.93 -27.63 -15.23
N ARG A 137 14.48 -27.44 -14.01
CA ARG A 137 14.30 -28.51 -13.03
C ARG A 137 13.33 -29.56 -13.52
N HIS A 138 12.24 -29.14 -14.15
CA HIS A 138 11.22 -30.04 -14.73
C HIS A 138 11.62 -30.61 -16.09
N LYS A 139 12.88 -30.41 -16.53
CA LYS A 139 13.46 -30.93 -17.78
C LYS A 139 12.66 -30.55 -19.04
N LEU A 140 12.04 -29.36 -19.04
CA LEU A 140 11.31 -28.84 -20.18
C LEU A 140 12.28 -28.38 -21.29
N ASP A 141 11.90 -28.54 -22.55
CA ASP A 141 12.71 -28.06 -23.66
C ASP A 141 12.75 -26.53 -23.75
N GLY A 142 13.79 -25.97 -24.39
CA GLY A 142 14.04 -24.55 -24.41
C GLY A 142 12.93 -23.72 -25.08
N PHE A 143 12.28 -24.24 -26.14
CA PHE A 143 11.19 -23.52 -26.79
C PHE A 143 9.94 -23.45 -25.89
N SER A 144 9.55 -24.57 -25.30
CA SER A 144 8.43 -24.65 -24.37
C SER A 144 8.64 -23.77 -23.14
N SER A 145 9.86 -23.80 -22.58
CA SER A 145 10.26 -22.96 -21.45
C SER A 145 10.19 -21.47 -21.78
N LEU A 146 10.67 -21.07 -22.96
CA LEU A 146 10.63 -19.69 -23.45
C LEU A 146 9.19 -19.20 -23.61
N CYS A 147 8.30 -20.00 -24.24
CA CYS A 147 6.89 -19.65 -24.38
C CYS A 147 6.23 -19.45 -23.02
N GLY A 148 6.44 -20.35 -22.05
CA GLY A 148 5.91 -20.20 -20.70
C GLY A 148 6.45 -18.97 -20.00
N ALA A 149 7.75 -18.67 -20.08
CA ALA A 149 8.36 -17.50 -19.46
C ALA A 149 7.77 -16.18 -19.99
N LEU A 150 7.59 -16.08 -21.32
CA LEU A 150 6.97 -14.88 -21.94
C LEU A 150 5.51 -14.71 -21.51
N ILE A 151 4.73 -15.81 -21.42
CA ILE A 151 3.35 -15.75 -20.93
C ILE A 151 3.30 -15.37 -19.46
N TYR A 152 4.25 -15.82 -18.65
CA TYR A 152 4.34 -15.49 -17.23
C TYR A 152 4.66 -14.02 -17.01
N VAL A 153 5.70 -13.51 -17.68
CA VAL A 153 6.21 -12.15 -17.47
C VAL A 153 5.30 -11.09 -18.10
N PHE A 154 4.69 -11.38 -19.26
CA PHE A 154 3.83 -10.40 -19.95
C PHE A 154 2.34 -10.71 -19.76
N CYS A 155 1.93 -11.11 -18.56
CA CYS A 155 0.53 -11.29 -18.19
C CYS A 155 -0.11 -9.98 -17.69
N GLY A 156 -1.42 -9.96 -17.58
CA GLY A 156 -2.16 -8.77 -17.12
C GLY A 156 -1.78 -8.32 -15.71
N PHE A 157 -1.49 -9.25 -14.79
CA PHE A 157 -1.03 -8.89 -13.44
C PHE A 157 0.30 -8.11 -13.47
N MET A 158 1.25 -8.55 -14.30
CA MET A 158 2.51 -7.84 -14.48
C MET A 158 2.28 -6.42 -15.00
N PHE A 159 1.49 -6.25 -16.06
CA PHE A 159 1.16 -4.92 -16.60
C PHE A 159 0.38 -4.05 -15.62
N TYR A 160 -0.44 -4.65 -14.76
CA TYR A 160 -1.16 -3.92 -13.72
C TYR A 160 -0.22 -3.40 -12.63
N CYS A 161 0.69 -4.25 -12.15
CA CYS A 161 1.51 -3.96 -10.98
C CYS A 161 2.81 -3.25 -11.31
N ALA A 162 3.46 -3.57 -12.46
CA ALA A 162 4.85 -3.18 -12.73
C ALA A 162 5.15 -1.69 -12.53
N ALA A 163 4.34 -0.82 -13.12
CA ALA A 163 4.53 0.62 -13.02
C ALA A 163 3.77 1.26 -11.85
N ARG A 164 2.76 0.58 -11.30
CA ARG A 164 1.94 1.10 -10.20
C ARG A 164 2.50 0.74 -8.83
N HIS A 165 2.86 -0.54 -8.64
CA HIS A 165 3.35 -1.12 -7.40
C HIS A 165 4.50 -2.08 -7.68
N PRO A 166 5.73 -1.63 -7.99
CA PRO A 166 6.81 -2.51 -8.45
C PRO A 166 7.11 -3.69 -7.52
N TYR A 167 7.02 -3.52 -6.20
CA TYR A 167 7.27 -4.62 -5.26
C TYR A 167 6.16 -5.72 -5.27
N PHE A 168 4.97 -5.45 -5.86
CA PHE A 168 3.94 -6.48 -6.11
C PHE A 168 4.41 -7.52 -7.12
N ILE A 169 5.49 -7.27 -7.86
CA ILE A 169 6.11 -8.24 -8.79
C ILE A 169 7.01 -9.22 -8.04
N ASN A 170 7.56 -8.86 -6.87
CA ASN A 170 8.48 -9.72 -6.12
C ASN A 170 7.94 -11.15 -5.91
N PRO A 171 6.66 -11.39 -5.57
CA PRO A 171 6.12 -12.74 -5.48
C PRO A 171 6.21 -13.54 -6.78
N MET A 172 6.25 -12.89 -7.95
CA MET A 172 6.48 -13.59 -9.23
C MET A 172 7.93 -14.07 -9.39
N ILE A 173 8.88 -13.49 -8.65
CA ILE A 173 10.25 -14.01 -8.56
C ILE A 173 10.29 -15.17 -7.57
N TRP A 174 9.70 -15.00 -6.39
CA TRP A 174 9.86 -15.94 -5.29
C TRP A 174 9.00 -17.19 -5.42
N LEU A 175 7.80 -17.14 -6.01
CA LEU A 175 6.92 -18.30 -6.14
C LEU A 175 7.53 -19.47 -6.93
N PRO A 176 8.08 -19.29 -8.15
CA PRO A 176 8.73 -20.38 -8.87
C PRO A 176 9.93 -20.96 -8.11
N LEU A 177 10.69 -20.11 -7.39
CA LEU A 177 11.85 -20.53 -6.62
C LEU A 177 11.46 -21.31 -5.35
N LEU A 178 10.42 -20.88 -4.64
CA LEU A 178 9.88 -21.61 -3.49
C LEU A 178 9.31 -22.96 -3.92
N CYS A 179 8.56 -23.02 -5.02
CA CYS A 179 8.08 -24.27 -5.60
C CYS A 179 9.24 -25.21 -5.98
N LEU A 180 10.30 -24.67 -6.58
CA LEU A 180 11.53 -25.41 -6.84
C LEU A 180 12.17 -25.95 -5.55
N GLY A 181 12.19 -25.14 -4.48
CA GLY A 181 12.69 -25.55 -3.18
C GLY A 181 11.93 -26.74 -2.59
N ILE A 182 10.61 -26.77 -2.71
CA ILE A 182 9.76 -27.91 -2.33
C ILE A 182 10.10 -29.15 -3.15
N ASP A 183 10.25 -29.01 -4.46
CA ASP A 183 10.63 -30.14 -5.34
C ASP A 183 12.03 -30.70 -4.96
N LEU A 184 12.99 -29.84 -4.59
CA LEU A 184 14.31 -30.25 -4.12
C LEU A 184 14.24 -31.02 -2.79
N ILE A 185 13.35 -30.62 -1.88
CA ILE A 185 13.12 -31.37 -0.61
C ILE A 185 12.51 -32.75 -0.92
N PHE A 186 11.47 -32.80 -1.74
CA PHE A 186 10.74 -34.05 -1.99
C PHE A 186 11.54 -35.07 -2.80
N GLU A 187 12.28 -34.61 -3.81
CA GLU A 187 12.98 -35.51 -4.75
C GLU A 187 14.45 -35.75 -4.37
N GLU A 188 15.13 -34.76 -3.74
CA GLU A 188 16.58 -34.82 -3.48
C GLU A 188 16.97 -34.66 -2.01
N ARG A 189 16.01 -34.43 -1.10
CA ARG A 189 16.28 -34.18 0.33
C ARG A 189 17.18 -32.98 0.60
N LYS A 190 17.07 -31.90 -0.24
CA LYS A 190 17.88 -30.68 -0.18
C LYS A 190 17.07 -29.49 0.33
N PRO A 191 17.02 -29.20 1.64
CA PRO A 191 16.18 -28.14 2.22
C PRO A 191 16.78 -26.72 2.17
N ILE A 192 18.11 -26.56 2.00
CA ILE A 192 18.78 -25.25 2.11
C ILE A 192 18.18 -24.22 1.16
N PHE A 193 17.98 -24.60 -0.10
CA PHE A 193 17.47 -23.69 -1.13
C PHE A 193 16.09 -23.14 -0.75
N PHE A 194 15.22 -23.99 -0.22
CA PHE A 194 13.90 -23.57 0.27
C PHE A 194 14.01 -22.63 1.46
N ALA A 195 14.90 -22.93 2.44
CA ALA A 195 15.12 -22.05 3.59
C ALA A 195 15.61 -20.64 3.17
N VAL A 196 16.55 -20.56 2.22
CA VAL A 196 17.03 -19.28 1.69
C VAL A 196 15.94 -18.51 0.96
N CYS A 197 15.16 -19.17 0.09
CA CYS A 197 14.05 -18.51 -0.61
C CYS A 197 12.97 -18.03 0.38
N THR A 198 12.68 -18.80 1.43
CA THR A 198 11.77 -18.41 2.50
C THR A 198 12.29 -17.19 3.24
N TRP A 199 13.57 -17.19 3.63
CA TRP A 199 14.21 -16.04 4.29
C TRP A 199 14.09 -14.77 3.47
N ILE A 200 14.53 -14.79 2.21
CA ILE A 200 14.54 -13.59 1.37
C ILE A 200 13.12 -13.11 1.04
N SER A 201 12.20 -14.02 0.75
CA SER A 201 10.80 -13.65 0.47
C SER A 201 10.08 -13.06 1.69
N CYS A 202 10.39 -13.56 2.90
CA CYS A 202 9.89 -13.03 4.17
C CYS A 202 10.42 -11.61 4.45
N MET A 203 11.73 -11.39 4.21
CA MET A 203 12.35 -10.07 4.34
C MET A 203 11.84 -9.06 3.31
N SER A 204 11.55 -9.53 2.09
CA SER A 204 11.16 -8.65 0.99
C SER A 204 9.83 -7.95 1.24
N ASN A 205 8.81 -8.69 1.70
CA ASN A 205 7.51 -8.12 2.04
C ASN A 205 6.64 -9.11 2.82
N PHE A 206 6.23 -8.78 4.05
CA PHE A 206 5.45 -9.68 4.92
C PHE A 206 4.07 -10.02 4.35
N TYR A 207 3.39 -9.08 3.70
CA TYR A 207 2.05 -9.24 3.17
C TYR A 207 2.01 -10.26 2.01
N PHE A 208 2.95 -10.14 1.05
CA PHE A 208 3.07 -11.13 -0.02
C PHE A 208 3.68 -12.44 0.44
N PHE A 209 4.52 -12.42 1.48
CA PHE A 209 5.04 -13.65 2.08
C PHE A 209 3.92 -14.53 2.65
N TYR A 210 2.91 -13.93 3.27
CA TYR A 210 1.71 -14.64 3.71
C TYR A 210 1.01 -15.35 2.54
N MET A 211 0.76 -14.63 1.43
CA MET A 211 0.16 -15.23 0.22
C MET A 211 1.03 -16.34 -0.38
N LEU A 212 2.35 -16.12 -0.47
CA LEU A 212 3.32 -17.11 -0.96
C LEU A 212 3.28 -18.38 -0.11
N THR A 213 3.22 -18.26 1.22
CA THR A 213 3.13 -19.40 2.14
C THR A 213 1.91 -20.27 1.83
N MET A 214 0.73 -19.65 1.66
CA MET A 214 -0.50 -20.36 1.33
C MET A 214 -0.44 -21.04 -0.04
N LEU A 215 0.05 -20.35 -1.06
CA LEU A 215 0.18 -20.89 -2.42
C LEU A 215 1.21 -22.02 -2.51
N VAL A 216 2.35 -21.88 -1.81
CA VAL A 216 3.39 -22.92 -1.75
C VAL A 216 2.90 -24.13 -0.97
N PHE A 217 2.10 -23.93 0.09
CA PHE A 217 1.44 -25.05 0.79
C PHE A 217 0.53 -25.85 -0.15
N VAL A 218 -0.34 -25.16 -0.94
CA VAL A 218 -1.17 -25.82 -1.94
C VAL A 218 -0.32 -26.55 -2.97
N TYR A 219 0.75 -25.92 -3.46
CA TYR A 219 1.70 -26.55 -4.39
C TYR A 219 2.31 -27.82 -3.78
N ALA A 220 2.84 -27.73 -2.55
CA ALA A 220 3.46 -28.84 -1.87
C ALA A 220 2.49 -30.02 -1.68
N LEU A 221 1.25 -29.74 -1.27
CA LEU A 221 0.21 -30.76 -1.06
C LEU A 221 -0.07 -31.53 -2.36
N VAL A 222 -0.34 -30.83 -3.45
CA VAL A 222 -0.63 -31.46 -4.74
C VAL A 222 0.60 -32.23 -5.25
N ARG A 223 1.80 -31.63 -5.20
CA ARG A 223 3.05 -32.28 -5.62
C ARG A 223 3.32 -33.56 -4.80
N PHE A 224 3.17 -33.47 -3.47
CA PHE A 224 3.36 -34.63 -2.58
C PHE A 224 2.48 -35.81 -2.99
N CYS A 225 1.18 -35.59 -3.21
CA CYS A 225 0.25 -36.63 -3.62
C CYS A 225 0.66 -37.28 -4.95
N PHE A 226 1.15 -36.48 -5.91
CA PHE A 226 1.54 -36.98 -7.22
C PHE A 226 2.92 -37.63 -7.25
N ILE A 227 3.86 -37.22 -6.41
CA ILE A 227 5.20 -37.85 -6.34
C ILE A 227 5.08 -39.19 -5.64
N PHE A 228 4.53 -39.23 -4.43
CA PHE A 228 4.61 -40.40 -3.55
C PHE A 228 3.44 -41.39 -3.72
N GLY A 229 2.27 -40.92 -4.18
CA GLY A 229 1.16 -41.82 -4.47
C GLY A 229 0.83 -42.81 -3.33
N LYS A 230 1.02 -44.12 -3.53
CA LYS A 230 0.73 -45.17 -2.52
C LYS A 230 1.70 -45.16 -1.34
N SER A 231 2.91 -44.60 -1.48
CA SER A 231 3.93 -44.55 -0.41
C SER A 231 3.79 -43.32 0.50
N TRP A 232 2.73 -42.52 0.35
CA TRP A 232 2.55 -41.26 1.04
C TRP A 232 2.71 -41.34 2.57
N ARG A 233 2.18 -42.38 3.21
CA ARG A 233 2.25 -42.53 4.68
C ARG A 233 3.68 -42.67 5.16
N LYS A 234 4.56 -43.32 4.42
CA LYS A 234 5.97 -43.52 4.77
C LYS A 234 6.77 -42.22 4.60
N GLU A 235 6.47 -41.48 3.53
CA GLU A 235 7.25 -40.28 3.16
C GLU A 235 6.77 -39.00 3.85
N LEU A 236 5.49 -38.97 4.27
CA LEU A 236 4.88 -37.76 4.85
C LEU A 236 5.65 -37.21 6.07
N PRO A 237 5.99 -38.00 7.10
CA PRO A 237 6.67 -37.44 8.26
C PRO A 237 8.00 -36.79 7.92
N HIS A 238 8.80 -37.45 7.06
CA HIS A 238 10.10 -36.91 6.66
C HIS A 238 9.97 -35.65 5.81
N CYS A 239 9.12 -35.65 4.77
CA CYS A 239 8.92 -34.49 3.91
C CYS A 239 8.32 -33.31 4.67
N LEU A 240 7.33 -33.57 5.53
CA LEU A 240 6.69 -32.53 6.35
C LEU A 240 7.69 -31.92 7.35
N CYS A 241 8.40 -32.75 8.13
CA CYS A 241 9.38 -32.26 9.10
C CYS A 241 10.51 -31.48 8.41
N THR A 242 11.02 -31.96 7.27
CA THR A 242 12.11 -31.29 6.54
C THR A 242 11.65 -29.95 5.97
N ALA A 243 10.46 -29.89 5.35
CA ALA A 243 9.91 -28.66 4.80
C ALA A 243 9.56 -27.66 5.90
N ALA A 244 8.92 -28.12 6.99
CA ALA A 244 8.60 -27.28 8.15
C ALA A 244 9.86 -26.73 8.81
N LEU A 245 10.88 -27.56 9.03
CA LEU A 245 12.16 -27.12 9.60
C LEU A 245 12.84 -26.07 8.73
N ALA A 246 12.91 -26.29 7.42
CA ALA A 246 13.51 -25.34 6.47
C ALA A 246 12.72 -24.03 6.42
N TYR A 247 11.37 -24.10 6.46
CA TYR A 247 10.49 -22.93 6.52
C TYR A 247 10.72 -22.14 7.82
N VAL A 248 10.70 -22.80 8.97
CA VAL A 248 10.94 -22.15 10.28
C VAL A 248 12.32 -21.50 10.32
N ILE A 249 13.37 -22.17 9.84
CA ILE A 249 14.71 -21.58 9.75
C ILE A 249 14.71 -20.33 8.86
N GLY A 250 14.04 -20.37 7.71
CA GLY A 250 13.91 -19.19 6.83
C GLY A 250 13.21 -18.02 7.52
N VAL A 251 12.11 -18.28 8.24
CA VAL A 251 11.39 -17.25 9.02
C VAL A 251 12.23 -16.73 10.18
N LEU A 252 12.94 -17.62 10.91
CA LEU A 252 13.85 -17.20 11.98
C LEU A 252 14.94 -16.26 11.47
N LEU A 253 15.54 -16.55 10.32
CA LEU A 253 16.54 -15.66 9.70
C LEU A 253 16.00 -14.26 9.41
N ALA A 254 14.71 -14.13 9.08
CA ALA A 254 14.05 -12.87 8.82
C ALA A 254 13.52 -12.16 10.08
N SER A 255 13.56 -12.80 11.25
CA SER A 255 12.81 -12.37 12.44
C SER A 255 13.18 -10.98 12.96
N ALA A 256 14.40 -10.49 12.72
CA ALA A 256 14.81 -9.13 13.09
C ALA A 256 13.92 -8.05 12.44
N ILE A 257 13.38 -8.33 11.25
CA ILE A 257 12.44 -7.44 10.54
C ILE A 257 11.00 -7.94 10.74
N PHE A 258 10.77 -9.23 10.59
CA PHE A 258 9.44 -9.83 10.52
C PHE A 258 8.66 -9.74 11.84
N ILE A 259 9.28 -9.96 13.00
CA ILE A 259 8.58 -9.91 14.31
C ILE A 259 8.11 -8.48 14.66
N PRO A 260 8.96 -7.44 14.58
CA PRO A 260 8.50 -6.08 14.75
C PRO A 260 7.36 -5.70 13.79
N GLN A 261 7.47 -6.14 12.53
CA GLN A 261 6.47 -5.84 11.51
C GLN A 261 5.10 -6.47 11.81
N ILE A 262 5.05 -7.72 12.24
CA ILE A 262 3.79 -8.37 12.66
C ILE A 262 3.18 -7.61 13.84
N HIS A 263 3.99 -7.19 14.82
CA HIS A 263 3.50 -6.38 15.93
C HIS A 263 2.95 -5.03 15.44
N GLY A 264 3.65 -4.33 14.53
CA GLY A 264 3.21 -3.07 13.94
C GLY A 264 1.87 -3.24 13.23
N PHE A 265 1.74 -4.25 12.39
CA PHE A 265 0.52 -4.55 11.66
C PHE A 265 -0.68 -4.83 12.58
N LEU A 266 -0.50 -5.65 13.63
CA LEU A 266 -1.57 -5.97 14.59
C LEU A 266 -2.01 -4.78 15.47
N ASN A 267 -1.19 -3.73 15.57
CA ASN A 267 -1.51 -2.50 16.30
C ASN A 267 -1.80 -1.31 15.36
N SER A 268 -1.85 -1.54 14.06
CA SER A 268 -2.31 -0.55 13.09
C SER A 268 -3.83 -0.54 13.02
N GLY A 269 -4.46 0.62 12.82
CA GLY A 269 -5.92 0.73 12.69
C GLY A 269 -6.52 -0.09 11.54
N ARG A 270 -5.67 -0.78 10.77
CA ARG A 270 -6.07 -1.62 9.64
C ARG A 270 -6.54 -3.02 10.03
N SER A 271 -6.24 -3.49 11.24
CA SER A 271 -6.62 -4.83 11.72
C SER A 271 -8.09 -4.94 12.16
N ASP A 272 -8.76 -3.82 12.40
CA ASP A 272 -10.09 -3.78 13.01
C ASP A 272 -11.22 -3.83 11.97
N GLU A 273 -10.92 -3.76 10.67
CA GLU A 273 -11.91 -3.75 9.59
C GLU A 273 -12.20 -5.16 9.04
N GLY A 274 -12.86 -5.99 9.84
CA GLY A 274 -13.42 -7.28 9.38
C GLY A 274 -14.69 -7.08 8.56
N GLU A 275 -14.62 -7.14 7.21
CA GLU A 275 -15.83 -7.17 6.38
C GLU A 275 -16.52 -8.54 6.40
N LEU A 276 -17.86 -8.51 6.47
CA LEU A 276 -18.69 -9.70 6.18
C LEU A 276 -18.53 -10.07 4.69
N VAL A 277 -17.75 -11.11 4.44
CA VAL A 277 -17.50 -11.60 3.08
C VAL A 277 -18.75 -12.28 2.54
N THR A 278 -19.27 -11.81 1.41
CA THR A 278 -20.41 -12.43 0.72
C THR A 278 -20.03 -13.82 0.22
N LEU A 279 -21.02 -14.75 0.15
CA LEU A 279 -20.78 -16.11 -0.32
C LEU A 279 -20.35 -16.14 -1.80
N PHE A 280 -20.91 -15.26 -2.63
CA PHE A 280 -20.64 -15.14 -4.05
C PHE A 280 -20.38 -13.69 -4.44
N TYR A 281 -19.58 -13.50 -5.49
CA TYR A 281 -19.47 -12.20 -6.16
C TYR A 281 -20.73 -11.85 -6.94
N ARG A 282 -20.87 -10.59 -7.35
CA ARG A 282 -21.94 -10.16 -8.25
C ARG A 282 -21.89 -10.93 -9.58
N PRO A 283 -23.02 -11.27 -10.21
CA PRO A 283 -23.03 -12.05 -11.47
C PRO A 283 -22.15 -11.48 -12.58
N ILE A 284 -22.06 -10.16 -12.69
CA ILE A 284 -21.21 -9.47 -13.68
C ILE A 284 -19.71 -9.78 -13.50
N TYR A 285 -19.26 -10.06 -12.27
CA TYR A 285 -17.89 -10.47 -12.00
C TYR A 285 -17.55 -11.76 -12.76
N TYR A 286 -18.41 -12.77 -12.70
CA TYR A 286 -18.16 -14.07 -13.35
C TYR A 286 -18.09 -13.95 -14.86
N ALA A 287 -18.99 -13.17 -15.47
CA ALA A 287 -18.93 -12.87 -16.88
C ALA A 287 -17.60 -12.20 -17.27
N LYS A 288 -17.22 -11.13 -16.59
CA LYS A 288 -15.98 -10.37 -16.82
C LYS A 288 -14.73 -11.21 -16.54
N PHE A 289 -14.75 -12.11 -15.56
CA PHE A 289 -13.64 -12.98 -15.24
C PHE A 289 -13.23 -13.85 -16.44
N PHE A 290 -14.18 -14.54 -17.08
CA PHE A 290 -13.88 -15.36 -18.27
C PHE A 290 -13.39 -14.51 -19.44
N LEU A 291 -13.92 -13.30 -19.62
CA LEU A 291 -13.47 -12.37 -20.64
C LEU A 291 -12.02 -11.92 -20.41
N SER A 292 -11.60 -11.76 -19.17
CA SER A 292 -10.26 -11.29 -18.81
C SER A 292 -9.15 -12.33 -18.99
N PHE A 293 -9.47 -13.56 -19.36
CA PHE A 293 -8.45 -14.61 -19.50
C PHE A 293 -7.37 -14.24 -20.55
N ILE A 294 -7.79 -13.64 -21.66
CA ILE A 294 -6.89 -13.22 -22.75
C ILE A 294 -6.80 -11.70 -22.85
N ALA A 295 -7.90 -11.01 -22.62
CA ALA A 295 -7.94 -9.55 -22.70
C ALA A 295 -7.47 -8.89 -21.41
N PRO A 296 -6.92 -7.67 -21.47
CA PRO A 296 -6.61 -6.92 -20.27
C PRO A 296 -7.90 -6.65 -19.47
N PRO A 297 -7.85 -6.74 -18.15
CA PRO A 297 -9.04 -6.61 -17.31
C PRO A 297 -9.59 -5.20 -17.31
N THR A 298 -10.92 -5.11 -17.22
CA THR A 298 -11.69 -3.87 -17.22
C THR A 298 -12.25 -3.50 -15.85
N PHE A 299 -11.93 -4.24 -14.79
CA PHE A 299 -12.49 -4.01 -13.46
C PHE A 299 -11.45 -4.24 -12.37
N GLY A 300 -11.71 -3.65 -11.20
CA GLY A 300 -10.86 -3.67 -10.02
C GLY A 300 -10.66 -5.06 -9.41
N SER A 301 -10.29 -5.10 -8.11
CA SER A 301 -10.08 -6.32 -7.32
C SER A 301 -8.93 -7.21 -7.78
N TYR A 302 -7.98 -6.68 -8.56
CA TYR A 302 -6.77 -7.37 -9.01
C TYR A 302 -7.00 -8.70 -9.78
N SER A 303 -8.20 -8.96 -10.28
CA SER A 303 -8.50 -10.13 -11.13
C SER A 303 -7.95 -9.94 -12.55
N THR A 304 -6.62 -9.72 -12.65
CA THR A 304 -5.95 -9.28 -13.87
C THR A 304 -5.22 -10.43 -14.53
N LEU A 305 -5.88 -11.16 -15.43
CA LEU A 305 -5.33 -12.33 -16.08
C LEU A 305 -4.55 -11.99 -17.37
N GLY A 306 -5.22 -11.67 -18.47
CA GLY A 306 -4.63 -11.15 -19.72
C GLY A 306 -3.47 -11.98 -20.29
N PHE A 307 -3.67 -13.29 -20.48
CA PHE A 307 -2.61 -14.16 -20.98
C PHE A 307 -2.45 -14.06 -22.50
N ALA A 308 -1.24 -14.36 -23.00
CA ALA A 308 -1.01 -14.47 -24.42
C ALA A 308 -1.88 -15.57 -25.05
N VAL A 309 -2.39 -15.27 -26.23
CA VAL A 309 -3.36 -16.07 -26.97
C VAL A 309 -3.06 -17.58 -27.05
N PRO A 310 -1.84 -18.05 -27.31
CA PRO A 310 -1.55 -19.47 -27.37
C PRO A 310 -1.75 -20.26 -26.06
N ALA A 311 -1.85 -19.56 -24.91
CA ALA A 311 -2.07 -20.22 -23.62
C ALA A 311 -3.42 -20.98 -23.59
N LEU A 312 -4.49 -20.37 -24.15
CA LEU A 312 -5.82 -20.94 -24.12
C LEU A 312 -5.93 -22.30 -24.84
N PRO A 313 -5.54 -22.43 -26.14
CA PRO A 313 -5.62 -23.71 -26.81
C PRO A 313 -4.68 -24.77 -26.22
N VAL A 314 -3.56 -24.40 -25.61
CA VAL A 314 -2.70 -25.37 -24.90
C VAL A 314 -3.36 -25.85 -23.62
N VAL A 315 -4.01 -24.98 -22.86
CA VAL A 315 -4.81 -25.36 -21.68
C VAL A 315 -5.97 -26.24 -22.10
N ALA A 316 -6.74 -25.89 -23.15
CA ALA A 316 -7.82 -26.68 -23.67
C ALA A 316 -7.33 -28.08 -24.14
N PHE A 317 -6.19 -28.16 -24.82
CA PHE A 317 -5.55 -29.43 -25.18
C PHE A 317 -5.19 -30.27 -23.94
N THR A 318 -4.67 -29.63 -22.87
CA THR A 318 -4.32 -30.34 -21.63
C THR A 318 -5.54 -30.98 -20.97
N LEU A 319 -6.72 -30.33 -21.02
CA LEU A 319 -7.98 -30.89 -20.50
C LEU A 319 -8.44 -32.17 -21.26
N THR A 320 -8.04 -32.37 -22.50
CA THR A 320 -8.36 -33.60 -23.26
C THR A 320 -7.50 -34.80 -22.90
N ARG A 321 -6.43 -34.61 -22.12
CA ARG A 321 -5.47 -35.64 -21.75
C ARG A 321 -5.84 -36.33 -20.44
N LYS A 322 -5.45 -37.64 -20.34
CA LYS A 322 -5.77 -38.49 -19.18
C LYS A 322 -4.53 -38.95 -18.40
N ASP A 323 -3.31 -38.55 -18.83
CA ASP A 323 -2.09 -38.97 -18.17
C ASP A 323 -1.89 -38.27 -16.79
N LYS A 324 -0.97 -38.81 -15.98
CA LYS A 324 -0.73 -38.35 -14.60
C LYS A 324 -0.34 -36.87 -14.54
N LYS A 325 0.47 -36.38 -15.48
CA LYS A 325 0.92 -35.00 -15.59
C LYS A 325 -0.26 -34.06 -15.91
N ALA A 326 -1.15 -34.48 -16.85
CA ALA A 326 -2.33 -33.68 -17.16
C ALA A 326 -3.32 -33.63 -15.98
N LYS A 327 -3.54 -34.77 -15.27
CA LYS A 327 -4.38 -34.75 -14.05
C LYS A 327 -3.87 -33.80 -13.00
N GLN A 328 -2.54 -33.76 -12.77
CA GLN A 328 -1.92 -32.79 -11.84
C GLN A 328 -2.17 -31.35 -12.28
N ALA A 329 -1.96 -31.04 -13.57
CA ALA A 329 -2.20 -29.72 -14.14
C ALA A 329 -3.66 -29.28 -14.00
N VAL A 330 -4.62 -30.19 -14.25
CA VAL A 330 -6.07 -29.94 -14.11
C VAL A 330 -6.42 -29.65 -12.63
N ILE A 331 -5.83 -30.35 -11.67
CA ILE A 331 -6.07 -30.07 -10.24
C ILE A 331 -5.60 -28.66 -9.87
N PHE A 332 -4.38 -28.26 -10.28
CA PHE A 332 -3.91 -26.90 -10.04
C PHE A 332 -4.81 -25.84 -10.70
N LEU A 333 -5.23 -26.08 -11.93
CA LEU A 333 -6.17 -25.20 -12.65
C LEU A 333 -7.49 -25.08 -11.89
N SER A 334 -8.06 -26.22 -11.46
CA SER A 334 -9.34 -26.26 -10.74
C SER A 334 -9.29 -25.56 -9.39
N ILE A 335 -8.19 -25.72 -8.62
CA ILE A 335 -7.98 -25.00 -7.36
C ILE A 335 -7.91 -23.51 -7.61
N GLY A 336 -7.11 -23.06 -8.60
CA GLY A 336 -7.02 -21.67 -8.96
C GLY A 336 -8.34 -21.05 -9.41
N LEU A 337 -9.12 -21.77 -10.21
CA LEU A 337 -10.48 -21.35 -10.60
C LEU A 337 -11.41 -21.27 -9.39
N ALA A 338 -11.40 -22.25 -8.49
CA ALA A 338 -12.22 -22.21 -7.27
C ALA A 338 -11.88 -20.98 -6.40
N PHE A 339 -10.62 -20.61 -6.31
CA PHE A 339 -10.18 -19.42 -5.57
C PHE A 339 -10.75 -18.11 -6.17
N PHE A 340 -10.91 -18.03 -7.48
CA PHE A 340 -11.55 -16.90 -8.13
C PHE A 340 -13.10 -16.91 -8.01
N MET A 341 -13.70 -18.08 -7.90
CA MET A 341 -15.16 -18.19 -7.89
C MET A 341 -15.79 -17.81 -6.55
N LEU A 342 -15.04 -17.86 -5.44
CA LEU A 342 -15.55 -17.64 -4.09
C LEU A 342 -14.80 -16.50 -3.39
N PRO A 343 -15.49 -15.41 -2.97
CA PRO A 343 -14.89 -14.27 -2.26
C PRO A 343 -14.09 -14.64 -1.02
N ILE A 344 -14.50 -15.72 -0.31
CA ILE A 344 -13.82 -16.19 0.90
C ILE A 344 -12.33 -16.48 0.67
N PHE A 345 -11.94 -16.99 -0.48
CA PHE A 345 -10.52 -17.23 -0.78
C PHE A 345 -9.77 -15.93 -1.06
N GLY A 346 -10.42 -14.94 -1.66
CA GLY A 346 -9.84 -13.61 -1.84
C GLY A 346 -9.61 -12.90 -0.50
N SER A 347 -10.56 -13.03 0.43
CA SER A 347 -10.42 -12.53 1.79
C SER A 347 -9.36 -13.31 2.58
N MET A 348 -9.39 -14.64 2.58
CA MET A 348 -8.40 -15.48 3.25
C MET A 348 -6.97 -15.15 2.82
N LEU A 349 -6.73 -15.00 1.51
CA LEU A 349 -5.41 -14.63 0.98
C LEU A 349 -5.05 -13.16 1.20
N ASN A 350 -5.98 -12.34 1.66
CA ASN A 350 -5.80 -10.94 2.08
C ASN A 350 -5.81 -10.77 3.61
N GLY A 351 -5.49 -11.81 4.37
CA GLY A 351 -5.45 -11.76 5.84
C GLY A 351 -6.83 -11.66 6.48
N PHE A 352 -7.86 -12.24 5.86
CA PHE A 352 -9.27 -12.20 6.27
C PHE A 352 -9.90 -10.80 6.28
N ASN A 353 -9.29 -9.86 5.59
CA ASN A 353 -9.84 -8.55 5.28
C ASN A 353 -10.74 -8.62 4.03
N TYR A 354 -11.07 -7.49 3.38
CA TYR A 354 -11.91 -7.48 2.18
C TYR A 354 -11.44 -8.43 1.09
N ALA A 355 -12.40 -8.93 0.28
CA ALA A 355 -12.09 -9.88 -0.79
C ALA A 355 -11.33 -9.21 -1.94
N THR A 356 -10.08 -9.64 -2.18
CA THR A 356 -9.24 -9.17 -3.30
C THR A 356 -8.43 -10.32 -3.89
N ASN A 357 -8.18 -10.24 -5.20
CA ASN A 357 -7.45 -11.29 -5.92
C ASN A 357 -5.97 -10.91 -6.18
N ARG A 358 -5.31 -10.21 -5.24
CA ARG A 358 -3.87 -9.87 -5.33
C ARG A 358 -2.97 -11.11 -5.49
N TRP A 359 -3.45 -12.29 -5.13
CA TRP A 359 -2.79 -13.58 -5.29
C TRP A 359 -2.78 -14.11 -6.73
N CYS A 360 -3.40 -13.43 -7.70
CA CYS A 360 -3.57 -13.94 -9.08
C CYS A 360 -2.25 -14.13 -9.84
N PHE A 361 -1.12 -13.61 -9.35
CA PHE A 361 0.23 -13.99 -9.80
C PHE A 361 0.47 -15.51 -9.68
N GLY A 362 -0.11 -16.15 -8.66
CA GLY A 362 -0.05 -17.60 -8.48
C GLY A 362 -0.79 -18.36 -9.60
N PHE A 363 -1.95 -17.87 -10.01
CA PHE A 363 -2.66 -18.44 -11.16
C PHE A 363 -1.92 -18.19 -12.47
N SER A 364 -1.26 -17.03 -12.62
CA SER A 364 -0.38 -16.75 -13.76
C SER A 364 0.77 -17.76 -13.85
N PHE A 365 1.35 -18.14 -12.70
CA PHE A 365 2.34 -19.22 -12.65
C PHE A 365 1.76 -20.56 -13.11
N VAL A 366 0.55 -20.93 -12.67
CA VAL A 366 -0.12 -22.18 -13.07
C VAL A 366 -0.34 -22.22 -14.59
N ILE A 367 -0.89 -21.16 -15.19
CA ILE A 367 -1.15 -21.10 -16.63
C ILE A 367 0.15 -21.19 -17.45
N ALA A 368 1.17 -20.46 -17.05
CA ALA A 368 2.47 -20.49 -17.69
C ALA A 368 3.13 -21.88 -17.56
N ALA A 369 3.06 -22.49 -16.37
CA ALA A 369 3.58 -23.83 -16.11
C ALA A 369 2.86 -24.92 -16.91
N ILE A 370 1.54 -24.86 -17.02
CA ILE A 370 0.77 -25.75 -17.90
C ILE A 370 1.20 -25.56 -19.35
N THR A 371 1.27 -24.32 -19.81
CA THR A 371 1.65 -24.01 -21.19
C THR A 371 3.06 -24.53 -21.51
N ALA A 372 4.04 -24.25 -20.66
CA ALA A 372 5.40 -24.76 -20.84
C ALA A 372 5.46 -26.29 -20.80
N SER A 373 4.70 -26.90 -19.88
CA SER A 373 4.72 -28.35 -19.66
C SER A 373 4.12 -29.16 -20.82
N PHE A 374 3.12 -28.61 -21.53
CA PHE A 374 2.38 -29.29 -22.57
C PHE A 374 2.63 -28.74 -23.98
N MET A 375 3.45 -27.71 -24.14
CA MET A 375 3.74 -27.08 -25.44
C MET A 375 4.37 -28.06 -26.41
N ARG A 376 5.32 -28.87 -25.97
CA ARG A 376 5.97 -29.88 -26.84
C ARG A 376 4.98 -30.88 -27.37
N GLU A 377 4.13 -31.43 -26.53
CA GLU A 377 3.05 -32.35 -26.86
C GLU A 377 2.00 -31.70 -27.76
N PHE A 378 1.67 -30.43 -27.50
CA PHE A 378 0.76 -29.68 -28.36
C PHE A 378 1.30 -29.49 -29.77
N LEU A 379 2.59 -29.17 -29.93
CA LEU A 379 3.25 -29.02 -31.22
C LEU A 379 3.24 -30.32 -32.07
N SER A 380 3.22 -31.47 -31.40
CA SER A 380 3.18 -32.80 -32.03
C SER A 380 1.81 -33.47 -31.98
N ALA A 381 0.79 -32.71 -31.53
CA ALA A 381 -0.56 -33.25 -31.33
C ALA A 381 -1.22 -33.69 -32.67
N SER A 382 -2.16 -34.62 -32.58
CA SER A 382 -2.93 -35.04 -33.73
C SER A 382 -3.77 -33.89 -34.32
N LYS A 383 -3.98 -33.90 -35.63
CA LYS A 383 -4.82 -32.90 -36.31
C LYS A 383 -6.18 -32.74 -35.67
N LYS A 384 -6.78 -33.86 -35.19
CA LYS A 384 -8.08 -33.84 -34.49
C LYS A 384 -7.98 -33.00 -33.18
N ALA A 385 -6.96 -33.24 -32.37
CA ALA A 385 -6.78 -32.52 -31.11
C ALA A 385 -6.54 -31.01 -31.33
N LEU A 386 -5.68 -30.65 -32.31
CA LEU A 386 -5.43 -29.26 -32.68
C LEU A 386 -6.68 -28.56 -33.21
N ARG A 387 -7.52 -29.24 -33.99
CA ARG A 387 -8.79 -28.71 -34.46
C ARG A 387 -9.76 -28.47 -33.32
N ILE A 388 -9.88 -29.41 -32.37
CA ILE A 388 -10.71 -29.21 -31.16
C ILE A 388 -10.24 -27.98 -30.40
N ALA A 389 -8.95 -27.86 -30.16
CA ALA A 389 -8.39 -26.69 -29.43
C ALA A 389 -8.66 -25.36 -30.16
N ALA A 390 -8.52 -25.33 -31.50
CA ALA A 390 -8.82 -24.14 -32.30
C ALA A 390 -10.31 -23.80 -32.30
N LEU A 391 -11.19 -24.80 -32.48
CA LEU A 391 -12.63 -24.61 -32.49
C LEU A 391 -13.16 -24.17 -31.12
N SER A 392 -12.61 -24.72 -30.02
CA SER A 392 -12.96 -24.26 -28.66
C SER A 392 -12.60 -22.78 -28.47
N SER A 393 -11.44 -22.36 -28.99
CA SER A 393 -11.00 -20.96 -28.93
C SER A 393 -11.88 -20.03 -29.77
N ILE A 394 -12.29 -20.48 -30.95
CA ILE A 394 -13.26 -19.75 -31.80
C ILE A 394 -14.61 -19.64 -31.11
N GLY A 395 -15.10 -20.74 -30.50
CA GLY A 395 -16.36 -20.71 -29.72
C GLY A 395 -16.33 -19.72 -28.59
N LEU A 396 -15.20 -19.61 -27.87
CA LEU A 396 -15.01 -18.59 -26.85
C LEU A 396 -15.02 -17.17 -27.47
N CYS A 397 -14.37 -16.96 -28.63
CA CYS A 397 -14.44 -15.67 -29.32
C CYS A 397 -15.87 -15.27 -29.64
N LEU A 398 -16.67 -16.16 -30.15
CA LEU A 398 -18.08 -15.91 -30.47
C LEU A 398 -18.90 -15.59 -29.22
N LEU A 399 -18.67 -16.32 -28.13
CA LEU A 399 -19.32 -16.04 -26.85
C LEU A 399 -18.96 -14.64 -26.34
N VAL A 400 -17.69 -14.28 -26.42
CA VAL A 400 -17.20 -12.95 -25.99
C VAL A 400 -17.81 -11.86 -26.85
N PHE A 401 -17.87 -12.01 -28.16
CA PHE A 401 -18.51 -11.03 -29.03
C PHE A 401 -20.00 -10.87 -28.73
N ALA A 402 -20.71 -11.95 -28.41
CA ALA A 402 -22.12 -11.89 -28.00
C ALA A 402 -22.31 -11.15 -26.66
N VAL A 403 -21.48 -11.43 -25.68
CA VAL A 403 -21.55 -10.77 -24.35
C VAL A 403 -21.09 -9.30 -24.44
N SER A 404 -20.05 -8.98 -25.20
CA SER A 404 -19.53 -7.62 -25.35
C SER A 404 -20.49 -6.69 -26.14
N ALA A 405 -21.41 -7.25 -26.90
CA ALA A 405 -22.48 -6.48 -27.54
C ALA A 405 -23.44 -5.85 -26.52
N MET A 406 -23.51 -6.39 -25.30
CA MET A 406 -24.37 -5.89 -24.22
C MET A 406 -23.78 -4.70 -23.44
N GLU A 407 -22.49 -4.40 -23.56
CA GLU A 407 -21.82 -3.35 -22.79
C GLU A 407 -20.88 -2.50 -23.67
N ALA A 408 -21.41 -1.38 -24.20
CA ALA A 408 -20.70 -0.54 -25.18
C ALA A 408 -19.36 0.04 -24.71
N LYS A 409 -19.21 0.31 -23.38
CA LYS A 409 -18.01 0.96 -22.78
C LYS A 409 -16.78 0.04 -22.78
N THR A 410 -16.96 -1.26 -22.75
CA THR A 410 -15.91 -2.27 -22.69
C THR A 410 -15.61 -2.93 -24.03
N ARG A 411 -16.45 -2.68 -25.01
CA ARG A 411 -16.48 -3.35 -26.33
C ARG A 411 -15.14 -3.29 -27.09
N THR A 412 -14.54 -2.12 -27.18
CA THR A 412 -13.31 -1.90 -27.98
C THR A 412 -12.11 -2.62 -27.38
N GLN A 413 -12.04 -2.71 -26.07
CA GLN A 413 -10.92 -3.25 -25.33
C GLN A 413 -10.84 -4.78 -25.40
N PHE A 414 -12.00 -5.44 -25.34
CA PHE A 414 -12.07 -6.90 -25.49
C PHE A 414 -11.84 -7.32 -26.94
N CYS A 415 -12.41 -6.61 -27.90
CA CYS A 415 -12.37 -6.97 -29.29
C CYS A 415 -10.97 -7.19 -29.86
N ALA A 416 -10.00 -6.32 -29.56
CA ALA A 416 -8.67 -6.42 -30.12
C ALA A 416 -7.94 -7.74 -29.75
N SER A 417 -7.93 -8.10 -28.47
CA SER A 417 -7.29 -9.34 -28.00
C SER A 417 -8.00 -10.60 -28.54
N TYR A 418 -9.34 -10.57 -28.64
CA TYR A 418 -10.12 -11.68 -29.19
C TYR A 418 -10.07 -11.78 -30.71
N VAL A 419 -9.84 -10.67 -31.43
CA VAL A 419 -9.51 -10.70 -32.86
C VAL A 419 -8.17 -11.41 -33.07
N VAL A 420 -7.15 -11.13 -32.25
CA VAL A 420 -5.87 -11.85 -32.29
C VAL A 420 -6.08 -13.36 -32.01
N LEU A 421 -6.92 -13.71 -31.03
CA LEU A 421 -7.26 -15.12 -30.74
C LEU A 421 -7.97 -15.77 -31.93
N PHE A 422 -8.93 -15.10 -32.54
CA PHE A 422 -9.66 -15.61 -33.69
C PHE A 422 -8.71 -15.86 -34.85
N ILE A 423 -7.90 -14.87 -35.23
CA ILE A 423 -6.89 -15.00 -36.30
C ILE A 423 -5.94 -16.17 -36.00
N PHE A 424 -5.40 -16.22 -34.76
CA PHE A 424 -4.52 -17.32 -34.36
C PHE A 424 -5.20 -18.68 -34.51
N SER A 425 -6.46 -18.81 -34.10
CA SER A 425 -7.20 -20.06 -34.17
C SER A 425 -7.48 -20.50 -35.61
N VAL A 426 -7.80 -19.55 -36.50
CA VAL A 426 -7.95 -19.82 -37.93
C VAL A 426 -6.60 -20.23 -38.55
N LEU A 427 -5.52 -19.52 -38.22
CA LEU A 427 -4.18 -19.91 -38.69
C LEU A 427 -3.77 -21.28 -38.16
N LEU A 428 -4.10 -21.63 -36.93
CA LEU A 428 -3.85 -22.96 -36.36
C LEU A 428 -4.57 -24.04 -37.17
N LEU A 429 -5.80 -23.82 -37.61
CA LEU A 429 -6.51 -24.72 -38.49
C LEU A 429 -5.81 -24.86 -39.84
N LEU A 430 -5.39 -23.76 -40.46
CA LEU A 430 -4.66 -23.74 -41.73
C LEU A 430 -3.31 -24.46 -41.62
N PHE A 431 -2.53 -24.24 -40.56
CA PHE A 431 -1.26 -24.92 -40.31
C PHE A 431 -1.43 -26.44 -40.15
N THR A 432 -2.54 -26.89 -39.49
CA THR A 432 -2.83 -28.30 -39.37
C THR A 432 -3.18 -28.92 -40.72
N TRP A 433 -3.81 -28.15 -41.61
CA TRP A 433 -4.16 -28.62 -42.96
C TRP A 433 -2.90 -28.75 -43.83
N LYS A 434 -2.03 -27.73 -43.87
CA LYS A 434 -0.81 -27.67 -44.68
C LYS A 434 0.41 -28.37 -44.06
N LYS A 435 0.32 -28.97 -42.87
CA LYS A 435 1.42 -29.61 -42.12
C LYS A 435 2.61 -28.69 -41.86
N LEU A 436 2.39 -27.38 -41.62
CA LEU A 436 3.44 -26.40 -41.33
C LEU A 436 3.94 -26.56 -39.91
N ASN A 437 5.19 -26.06 -39.65
CA ASN A 437 5.76 -26.11 -38.34
C ASN A 437 5.13 -25.02 -37.42
N LEU A 438 4.40 -25.47 -36.42
CA LEU A 438 3.63 -24.61 -35.48
C LEU A 438 4.51 -23.67 -34.67
N LYS A 439 5.80 -23.91 -34.53
CA LYS A 439 6.72 -22.98 -33.83
C LYS A 439 6.74 -21.59 -34.47
N PHE A 440 6.65 -21.55 -35.83
CA PHE A 440 6.58 -20.27 -36.58
C PHE A 440 5.25 -19.51 -36.40
N LEU A 441 4.23 -20.15 -35.86
CA LEU A 441 2.97 -19.54 -35.52
C LEU A 441 2.94 -19.12 -34.05
N ILE A 442 3.37 -19.98 -33.13
CA ILE A 442 3.17 -19.80 -31.68
C ILE A 442 3.98 -18.62 -31.10
N LEU A 443 5.30 -18.55 -31.39
CA LEU A 443 6.13 -17.49 -30.79
C LEU A 443 5.74 -16.10 -31.30
N PRO A 444 5.54 -15.84 -32.60
CA PRO A 444 5.01 -14.56 -33.06
C PRO A 444 3.63 -14.23 -32.49
N ALA A 445 2.75 -15.22 -32.32
CA ALA A 445 1.44 -15.00 -31.72
C ALA A 445 1.53 -14.62 -30.22
N ILE A 446 2.47 -15.19 -29.46
CA ILE A 446 2.74 -14.75 -28.08
C ILE A 446 3.20 -13.30 -28.10
N ILE A 447 4.20 -12.95 -28.91
CA ILE A 447 4.75 -11.59 -28.98
C ILE A 447 3.69 -10.58 -29.40
N LEU A 448 2.92 -10.88 -30.44
CA LEU A 448 1.85 -10.00 -30.92
C LEU A 448 0.77 -9.80 -29.84
N SER A 449 0.32 -10.87 -29.19
CA SER A 449 -0.75 -10.79 -28.19
C SER A 449 -0.32 -10.02 -26.94
N VAL A 450 0.91 -10.17 -26.48
CA VAL A 450 1.39 -9.40 -25.30
C VAL A 450 1.52 -7.91 -25.61
N ILE A 451 2.00 -7.57 -26.84
CA ILE A 451 2.07 -6.17 -27.29
C ILE A 451 0.66 -5.59 -27.42
N VAL A 452 -0.29 -6.30 -28.01
CA VAL A 452 -1.67 -5.85 -28.15
C VAL A 452 -2.31 -5.66 -26.77
N ASN A 453 -2.17 -6.62 -25.85
CA ASN A 453 -2.72 -6.52 -24.49
C ASN A 453 -2.16 -5.30 -23.72
N ALA A 454 -0.84 -5.10 -23.79
CA ALA A 454 -0.19 -3.95 -23.15
C ALA A 454 -0.66 -2.62 -23.74
N ASN A 455 -0.71 -2.53 -25.09
CA ASN A 455 -1.16 -1.31 -25.76
C ASN A 455 -2.65 -1.04 -25.54
N MET A 456 -3.52 -2.07 -25.49
CA MET A 456 -4.92 -1.88 -25.14
C MET A 456 -5.09 -1.37 -23.70
N ARG A 457 -4.18 -1.75 -22.81
CA ARG A 457 -4.19 -1.27 -21.44
C ARG A 457 -3.72 0.18 -21.32
N PHE A 458 -2.62 0.53 -21.97
CA PHE A 458 -1.93 1.81 -21.81
C PHE A 458 -2.25 2.83 -22.92
N SER A 459 -3.07 2.50 -23.92
CA SER A 459 -3.43 3.45 -24.97
C SER A 459 -4.36 4.55 -24.45
N PRO A 460 -4.37 5.74 -25.09
CA PRO A 460 -5.29 6.82 -24.76
C PRO A 460 -6.77 6.43 -24.89
N HIS A 461 -7.06 5.46 -25.75
CA HIS A 461 -8.40 4.91 -25.99
C HIS A 461 -8.66 3.61 -25.21
N GLY A 462 -7.66 3.18 -24.44
CA GLY A 462 -7.73 1.97 -23.63
C GLY A 462 -8.45 2.19 -22.30
N ILE A 463 -8.32 1.19 -21.43
CA ILE A 463 -8.78 1.26 -20.05
C ILE A 463 -8.09 2.47 -19.39
N ALA A 464 -8.80 3.22 -18.58
CA ALA A 464 -8.49 4.54 -18.00
C ALA A 464 -7.10 4.72 -17.35
N TYR A 465 -6.23 3.73 -17.40
CA TYR A 465 -4.99 3.67 -16.62
C TYR A 465 -3.87 4.61 -17.04
N LEU A 466 -3.80 5.03 -18.30
CA LEU A 466 -2.80 6.02 -18.65
C LEU A 466 -3.09 7.40 -18.04
N LYS A 467 -4.38 7.68 -17.73
CA LYS A 467 -4.79 8.88 -16.99
C LYS A 467 -4.30 8.90 -15.54
N GLU A 468 -4.08 7.73 -14.93
CA GLU A 468 -3.53 7.62 -13.58
C GLU A 468 -2.02 7.89 -13.52
N PHE A 469 -1.33 7.84 -14.68
CA PHE A 469 0.11 8.10 -14.76
C PHE A 469 0.37 9.59 -15.02
N ILE A 470 1.24 10.14 -14.20
CA ILE A 470 1.57 11.56 -14.18
C ILE A 470 2.42 11.91 -15.39
N ASP A 471 2.20 13.07 -15.98
CA ASP A 471 3.06 13.59 -17.03
C ASP A 471 4.47 13.81 -16.51
N ALA A 472 5.48 13.64 -17.37
CA ALA A 472 6.89 13.72 -16.97
C ALA A 472 7.24 15.10 -16.37
N GLN A 473 6.60 16.18 -16.83
CA GLN A 473 6.78 17.51 -16.26
C GLN A 473 6.26 17.62 -14.83
N ASN A 474 5.04 17.13 -14.57
CA ASN A 474 4.48 17.10 -13.21
C ASN A 474 5.27 16.18 -12.28
N ALA A 475 5.74 15.03 -12.80
CA ALA A 475 6.60 14.13 -12.04
C ALA A 475 7.92 14.81 -11.63
N ALA A 476 8.53 15.60 -12.53
CA ALA A 476 9.73 16.37 -12.25
C ALA A 476 9.49 17.42 -11.16
N HIS A 477 8.35 18.12 -11.20
CA HIS A 477 7.95 19.10 -10.16
C HIS A 477 7.83 18.42 -8.79
N ILE A 478 7.12 17.29 -8.71
CA ILE A 478 6.97 16.55 -7.46
C ILE A 478 8.35 16.05 -6.94
N MET A 479 9.21 15.59 -7.84
CA MET A 479 10.58 15.19 -7.45
C MET A 479 11.38 16.40 -6.93
N GLN A 480 11.18 17.59 -7.45
CA GLN A 480 11.79 18.82 -6.94
C GLN A 480 11.34 19.11 -5.50
N GLU A 481 10.06 18.94 -5.17
CA GLU A 481 9.57 19.06 -3.78
C GLU A 481 10.31 18.13 -2.82
N THR A 482 10.70 16.94 -3.27
CA THR A 482 11.40 15.95 -2.44
C THR A 482 12.89 16.20 -2.29
N THR A 483 13.51 16.94 -3.19
CA THR A 483 14.96 17.19 -3.21
C THR A 483 15.36 18.56 -2.64
N THR A 484 14.42 19.52 -2.62
CA THR A 484 14.65 20.87 -2.12
C THR A 484 14.67 20.88 -0.59
N SER A 485 15.66 21.58 0.01
CA SER A 485 15.70 21.78 1.45
C SER A 485 14.79 22.93 1.87
N PHE A 486 14.16 22.79 3.04
CA PHE A 486 13.33 23.85 3.62
C PHE A 486 14.19 25.08 3.97
N PRO A 487 13.79 26.30 3.53
CA PRO A 487 14.68 27.47 3.58
C PRO A 487 14.73 28.19 4.93
N ILE A 488 14.07 27.64 5.96
CA ILE A 488 14.07 28.21 7.32
C ILE A 488 14.82 27.29 8.26
N SER A 489 15.86 27.83 8.91
CA SER A 489 16.52 27.21 10.06
C SER A 489 15.92 27.81 11.31
N ASP A 490 15.52 27.00 12.27
CA ASP A 490 14.88 27.41 13.51
C ASP A 490 15.31 26.44 14.62
N ASP A 491 15.56 26.95 15.80
CA ASP A 491 16.01 26.15 16.95
C ASP A 491 14.88 25.43 17.65
N ASP A 492 13.62 25.87 17.43
CA ASP A 492 12.45 25.23 17.98
C ASP A 492 12.17 23.88 17.27
N PHE A 493 11.58 22.94 18.00
CA PHE A 493 10.89 21.83 17.36
C PHE A 493 9.58 22.32 16.75
N PHE A 494 9.48 22.25 15.43
CA PHE A 494 8.27 22.68 14.72
C PHE A 494 7.86 21.68 13.63
N ARG A 495 6.59 21.75 13.25
CA ARG A 495 6.03 21.15 12.04
C ARG A 495 5.64 22.22 11.03
N VAL A 496 5.50 21.75 9.79
CA VAL A 496 5.04 22.57 8.66
C VAL A 496 3.73 22.00 8.14
N GLU A 497 2.71 22.84 7.98
CA GLU A 497 1.47 22.45 7.30
C GLU A 497 1.76 22.31 5.80
N THR A 498 1.65 21.09 5.28
CA THR A 498 2.14 20.71 3.95
C THR A 498 1.01 20.26 3.01
N SER A 499 -0.24 20.56 3.32
CA SER A 499 -1.44 20.10 2.55
C SER A 499 -1.46 20.53 1.07
N VAL A 500 -0.69 21.55 0.69
CA VAL A 500 -0.57 22.03 -0.70
C VAL A 500 0.45 21.27 -1.54
N LEU A 501 1.32 20.46 -0.93
CA LEU A 501 2.32 19.69 -1.66
C LEU A 501 1.67 18.60 -2.52
N SER A 502 2.24 18.35 -3.68
CA SER A 502 1.73 17.41 -4.68
C SER A 502 1.79 15.95 -4.21
N SER A 503 2.73 15.61 -3.30
CA SER A 503 2.84 14.29 -2.70
C SER A 503 2.81 14.38 -1.18
N SER A 504 1.88 13.67 -0.55
CA SER A 504 1.69 13.66 0.91
C SER A 504 2.94 13.24 1.69
N ASN A 505 3.84 12.45 1.09
CA ASN A 505 5.06 11.97 1.73
C ASN A 505 6.33 12.73 1.30
N SER A 506 6.24 13.76 0.45
CA SER A 506 7.38 14.63 0.11
C SER A 506 8.11 15.18 1.35
N PRO A 507 7.41 15.56 2.44
CA PRO A 507 8.05 16.06 3.64
C PRO A 507 9.12 15.12 4.22
N ALA A 508 8.90 13.82 4.19
CA ALA A 508 9.86 12.84 4.70
C ALA A 508 11.23 12.89 4.00
N LEU A 509 11.27 13.18 2.70
CA LEU A 509 12.50 13.29 1.92
C LEU A 509 13.15 14.68 2.03
N SER A 510 12.34 15.72 2.13
CA SER A 510 12.82 17.10 2.35
C SER A 510 13.24 17.35 3.81
N ARG A 511 13.15 16.34 4.67
CA ARG A 511 13.41 16.42 6.11
C ARG A 511 12.56 17.48 6.83
N ILE A 512 11.37 17.74 6.29
CA ILE A 512 10.34 18.55 6.91
C ILE A 512 9.50 17.66 7.82
N ARG A 513 9.21 18.09 9.04
CA ARG A 513 8.19 17.47 9.89
C ARG A 513 6.83 17.93 9.40
N GLY A 514 6.30 17.28 8.35
CA GLY A 514 5.05 17.67 7.72
C GLY A 514 3.83 17.18 8.48
N THR A 515 2.66 17.77 8.16
CA THR A 515 1.36 17.35 8.68
C THR A 515 0.67 16.35 7.76
N THR A 516 1.12 16.24 6.51
CA THR A 516 0.57 15.30 5.53
C THR A 516 1.39 14.03 5.44
N TYR A 517 0.69 12.91 5.26
CA TYR A 517 1.31 11.61 4.99
C TYR A 517 0.33 10.63 4.35
N TYR A 518 0.87 9.58 3.72
CA TYR A 518 0.11 8.46 3.20
C TYR A 518 0.95 7.17 3.27
N TRP A 519 0.77 6.40 4.36
CA TRP A 519 1.46 5.14 4.58
C TRP A 519 0.48 4.01 4.87
N SER A 520 0.81 2.77 4.50
CA SER A 520 -0.05 1.59 4.71
C SER A 520 -0.22 1.21 6.18
N GLU A 521 0.70 1.65 7.03
CA GLU A 521 0.65 1.43 8.47
C GLU A 521 0.85 2.76 9.19
N ASN A 522 -0.09 3.10 10.06
CA ASN A 522 -0.10 4.34 10.83
C ASN A 522 -0.45 4.06 12.29
N ASN A 523 -0.13 5.02 13.15
CA ASN A 523 -0.43 4.96 14.58
C ASN A 523 -1.95 5.00 14.82
N SER A 524 -2.52 3.92 15.36
CA SER A 524 -3.96 3.80 15.63
C SER A 524 -4.49 4.83 16.62
N ASN A 525 -3.66 5.29 17.56
CA ASN A 525 -4.09 6.30 18.54
C ASN A 525 -4.28 7.67 17.89
N ILE A 526 -3.40 8.06 16.96
CA ILE A 526 -3.57 9.30 16.18
C ILE A 526 -4.79 9.22 15.27
N LEU A 527 -5.03 8.07 14.64
CA LEU A 527 -6.22 7.86 13.83
C LEU A 527 -7.49 8.01 14.67
N LYS A 528 -7.51 7.43 15.88
CA LYS A 528 -8.62 7.59 16.82
C LYS A 528 -8.86 9.04 17.22
N LEU A 529 -7.79 9.83 17.45
CA LEU A 529 -7.95 11.26 17.71
C LEU A 529 -8.63 11.97 16.53
N PHE A 530 -8.16 11.72 15.31
CA PHE A 530 -8.71 12.34 14.11
C PHE A 530 -10.18 11.96 13.88
N GLU A 531 -10.54 10.71 14.17
CA GLU A 531 -11.92 10.25 14.16
C GLU A 531 -12.78 11.00 15.17
N GLU A 532 -12.37 11.07 16.42
CA GLU A 532 -13.12 11.72 17.51
C GLU A 532 -13.43 13.19 17.24
N ILE A 533 -12.51 13.90 16.58
CA ILE A 533 -12.67 15.33 16.25
C ILE A 533 -13.25 15.57 14.85
N GLY A 534 -13.65 14.52 14.11
CA GLY A 534 -14.23 14.64 12.76
C GLY A 534 -13.29 15.34 11.76
N LEU A 535 -11.97 15.04 11.79
CA LEU A 535 -11.02 15.62 10.85
C LEU A 535 -11.18 14.95 9.46
N PRO A 536 -11.20 15.73 8.34
CA PRO A 536 -11.27 15.14 7.01
C PRO A 536 -9.96 14.39 6.69
N THR A 537 -10.02 13.08 6.74
CA THR A 537 -8.93 12.23 6.25
C THR A 537 -9.47 11.40 5.10
N GLY A 538 -8.80 11.46 3.98
CA GLY A 538 -9.24 10.75 2.77
C GLY A 538 -9.26 9.23 2.93
N PHE A 539 -8.45 8.68 3.86
CA PHE A 539 -8.33 7.25 4.15
C PHE A 539 -7.74 7.04 5.55
N VAL A 540 -8.00 5.89 6.19
CA VAL A 540 -7.32 5.42 7.43
C VAL A 540 -5.80 5.52 7.34
N LEU A 541 -5.28 5.53 6.11
CA LEU A 541 -3.87 5.44 5.80
C LEU A 541 -3.21 6.80 5.54
N ALA A 542 -3.99 7.92 5.56
CA ALA A 542 -3.50 9.21 5.12
C ALA A 542 -3.95 10.34 6.05
N SER A 543 -3.13 11.38 6.14
CA SER A 543 -3.50 12.70 6.65
C SER A 543 -3.31 13.72 5.53
N SER A 544 -4.31 14.59 5.36
CA SER A 544 -4.28 15.71 4.40
C SER A 544 -3.99 17.05 5.09
N GLY A 545 -3.40 17.02 6.29
CA GLY A 545 -3.19 18.20 7.14
C GLY A 545 -4.30 18.36 8.19
N PHE A 546 -4.40 19.53 8.78
CA PHE A 546 -5.32 19.81 9.91
C PHE A 546 -6.56 20.62 9.52
N ASP A 547 -6.90 20.67 8.23
CA ASP A 547 -8.11 21.38 7.75
C ASP A 547 -8.17 22.87 8.20
N GLY A 548 -7.03 23.51 8.43
CA GLY A 548 -6.96 24.88 8.92
C GLY A 548 -7.62 25.08 10.29
N ARG A 549 -7.68 24.07 11.15
CA ARG A 549 -8.18 24.15 12.52
C ARG A 549 -7.09 24.65 13.44
N GLU A 550 -7.25 25.86 13.95
CA GLU A 550 -6.23 26.57 14.72
C GLU A 550 -5.82 25.83 15.99
N SER A 551 -6.75 25.17 16.68
CA SER A 551 -6.47 24.35 17.87
C SER A 551 -5.53 23.17 17.56
N LEU A 552 -5.73 22.49 16.43
CA LEU A 552 -4.86 21.39 16.01
C LEU A 552 -3.51 21.88 15.51
N VAL A 553 -3.52 22.94 14.68
CA VAL A 553 -2.31 23.59 14.18
C VAL A 553 -1.40 23.97 15.34
N SER A 554 -1.96 24.57 16.41
CA SER A 554 -1.19 24.94 17.61
C SER A 554 -0.76 23.72 18.43
N LEU A 555 -1.64 22.78 18.74
CA LEU A 555 -1.38 21.56 19.54
C LEU A 555 -0.27 20.70 18.94
N PHE A 556 -0.25 20.58 17.60
CA PHE A 556 0.75 19.79 16.88
C PHE A 556 2.02 20.58 16.51
N ASN A 557 2.26 21.74 17.11
CA ASN A 557 3.46 22.57 16.94
C ASN A 557 3.69 23.00 15.48
N VAL A 558 2.63 23.32 14.75
CA VAL A 558 2.77 23.87 13.40
C VAL A 558 3.19 25.33 13.50
N LYS A 559 4.45 25.60 13.19
CA LYS A 559 5.03 26.96 13.19
C LYS A 559 4.94 27.62 11.82
N TYR A 560 5.05 26.82 10.77
CA TYR A 560 5.02 27.30 9.39
C TYR A 560 3.94 26.60 8.57
N MET A 561 3.39 27.34 7.59
CA MET A 561 2.38 26.84 6.66
C MET A 561 2.79 27.18 5.23
N LEU A 562 2.68 26.22 4.32
CA LEU A 562 2.84 26.43 2.88
C LEU A 562 1.52 26.83 2.27
N LYS A 563 1.47 27.89 1.48
CA LYS A 563 0.26 28.41 0.85
C LYS A 563 0.51 28.92 -0.58
N ASN A 564 -0.56 28.90 -1.37
CA ASN A 564 -0.61 29.44 -2.73
C ASN A 564 -1.77 30.45 -2.92
N THR A 565 -2.20 31.12 -1.86
CA THR A 565 -3.34 32.08 -1.85
C THR A 565 -2.93 33.38 -1.22
N ASP A 566 -3.50 34.49 -1.71
CA ASP A 566 -3.24 35.86 -1.23
C ASP A 566 -3.92 36.18 0.12
N LYS A 567 -4.74 35.27 0.68
CA LYS A 567 -5.43 35.49 1.95
C LYS A 567 -4.68 34.86 3.10
N LEU A 568 -4.20 35.70 4.03
CA LEU A 568 -3.59 35.28 5.28
C LEU A 568 -4.59 34.50 6.16
N PRO A 569 -4.26 33.27 6.62
CA PRO A 569 -5.05 32.59 7.63
C PRO A 569 -5.01 33.36 8.99
N PHE A 570 -6.00 33.08 9.84
CA PHE A 570 -6.03 33.64 11.18
C PHE A 570 -4.77 33.28 11.96
N GLY A 571 -4.15 34.26 12.61
CA GLY A 571 -2.97 34.09 13.44
C GLY A 571 -1.66 33.90 12.67
N PHE A 572 -1.64 33.98 11.33
CA PHE A 572 -0.42 33.86 10.52
C PHE A 572 0.11 35.19 10.02
N SER A 573 1.41 35.23 9.71
CA SER A 573 2.10 36.35 9.07
C SER A 573 3.00 35.84 7.96
N ASP A 574 3.16 36.65 6.92
CA ASP A 574 4.07 36.33 5.81
C ASP A 574 5.53 36.42 6.25
N THR A 575 6.33 35.41 5.90
CA THR A 575 7.79 35.39 6.18
C THR A 575 8.61 36.05 5.05
N GLY A 576 8.00 36.34 3.90
CA GLY A 576 8.69 36.76 2.68
C GLY A 576 9.56 35.66 2.04
N LYS A 577 9.47 34.40 2.49
CA LYS A 577 10.22 33.25 1.96
C LYS A 577 9.29 32.30 1.19
N GLN A 578 9.88 31.51 0.32
CA GLN A 578 9.17 30.52 -0.51
C GLN A 578 9.86 29.16 -0.46
N PHE A 579 9.05 28.10 -0.62
CA PHE A 579 9.48 26.72 -0.80
C PHE A 579 8.77 26.13 -2.03
N CYS A 580 9.53 25.75 -3.05
CA CYS A 580 9.00 25.15 -4.30
C CYS A 580 7.84 25.92 -4.93
N GLY A 581 7.87 27.24 -4.85
CA GLY A 581 6.84 28.14 -5.41
C GLY A 581 5.67 28.43 -4.46
N PHE A 582 5.63 27.82 -3.28
CA PHE A 582 4.65 28.14 -2.22
C PHE A 582 5.23 29.18 -1.26
N GLU A 583 4.40 30.15 -0.86
CA GLU A 583 4.75 31.10 0.22
C GLU A 583 4.80 30.39 1.57
N ILE A 584 5.71 30.84 2.43
CA ILE A 584 5.84 30.34 3.80
C ILE A 584 5.27 31.35 4.74
N TRP A 585 4.27 30.96 5.52
CA TRP A 585 3.64 31.80 6.53
C TRP A 585 3.92 31.26 7.92
N GLU A 586 4.16 32.18 8.91
CA GLU A 586 4.51 31.86 10.29
C GLU A 586 3.29 32.00 11.20
N ASN A 587 3.05 31.01 12.06
CA ASN A 587 1.96 30.97 13.03
C ASN A 587 2.34 31.75 14.30
N ARG A 588 1.67 32.85 14.59
CA ARG A 588 1.84 33.64 15.84
C ARG A 588 1.31 32.89 17.07
N ASN A 589 0.36 31.98 16.88
CA ASN A 589 -0.25 31.16 17.93
C ASN A 589 0.47 29.80 18.07
N PHE A 590 1.74 29.74 17.67
CA PHE A 590 2.57 28.54 17.81
C PHE A 590 2.71 28.14 19.28
N LEU A 591 2.49 26.84 19.58
CA LEU A 591 2.73 26.24 20.89
C LEU A 591 4.02 25.42 20.88
N PRO A 592 4.80 25.41 21.99
CA PRO A 592 6.03 24.64 22.10
C PRO A 592 5.78 23.14 22.09
N PHE A 593 6.84 22.36 21.93
CA PHE A 593 6.82 20.90 21.80
C PHE A 593 6.17 20.15 22.97
N GLY A 594 6.29 20.69 24.19
CA GLY A 594 5.67 20.13 25.39
C GLY A 594 4.74 21.16 26.06
N LEU A 595 3.55 20.70 26.42
CA LEU A 595 2.49 21.50 27.01
C LEU A 595 2.12 20.98 28.40
N PHE A 596 2.09 21.86 29.41
CA PHE A 596 1.65 21.56 30.76
C PHE A 596 0.18 21.87 30.93
N TYR A 597 -0.57 20.89 31.43
CA TYR A 597 -2.00 21.05 31.73
C TYR A 597 -2.25 20.96 33.24
N ASP A 598 -3.12 21.85 33.72
CA ASP A 598 -3.62 21.87 35.10
C ASP A 598 -5.04 21.27 35.21
N THR A 599 -5.71 21.11 34.08
CA THR A 599 -7.09 20.61 33.99
C THR A 599 -7.11 19.32 33.18
N TYR A 600 -7.88 18.34 33.64
CA TYR A 600 -7.97 17.02 33.04
C TYR A 600 -9.42 16.65 32.79
N ILE A 601 -9.71 16.01 31.63
CA ILE A 601 -10.98 15.42 31.26
C ILE A 601 -10.80 13.93 31.00
N SER A 602 -11.74 13.09 31.46
CA SER A 602 -11.68 11.65 31.17
C SER A 602 -11.95 11.35 29.69
N GLU A 603 -11.42 10.22 29.16
CA GLU A 603 -11.77 9.77 27.81
C GLU A 603 -13.28 9.57 27.65
N HIS A 604 -13.97 9.05 28.67
CA HIS A 604 -15.41 8.87 28.68
C HIS A 604 -16.16 10.21 28.52
N ASP A 605 -15.80 11.23 29.31
CA ASP A 605 -16.48 12.56 29.24
C ASP A 605 -16.19 13.23 27.89
N PHE A 606 -14.94 13.08 27.39
CA PHE A 606 -14.56 13.59 26.07
C PHE A 606 -15.36 12.95 24.94
N GLN A 607 -15.61 11.65 24.99
CA GLN A 607 -16.41 10.96 23.97
C GLN A 607 -17.85 11.49 23.89
N ASN A 608 -18.41 12.00 24.98
CA ASN A 608 -19.76 12.57 25.04
C ASN A 608 -19.85 13.99 24.46
N LEU A 609 -18.71 14.62 24.09
CA LEU A 609 -18.71 15.93 23.45
C LEU A 609 -18.96 15.79 21.93
N SER A 610 -19.58 16.84 21.34
CA SER A 610 -19.66 16.95 19.88
C SER A 610 -18.27 17.12 19.25
N PRO A 611 -18.05 16.80 17.96
CA PRO A 611 -16.74 16.97 17.32
C PRO A 611 -16.17 18.39 17.41
N ALA A 612 -17.01 19.43 17.36
CA ALA A 612 -16.58 20.81 17.53
C ALA A 612 -16.14 21.08 18.98
N GLU A 613 -16.92 20.62 20.00
CA GLU A 613 -16.53 20.74 21.41
C GLU A 613 -15.24 19.95 21.69
N LYS A 614 -15.07 18.75 21.12
CA LYS A 614 -13.84 17.97 21.21
C LYS A 614 -12.64 18.76 20.69
N ASN A 615 -12.78 19.38 19.52
CA ASN A 615 -11.70 20.18 18.92
C ASN A 615 -11.28 21.36 19.83
N GLU A 616 -12.24 22.08 20.41
CA GLU A 616 -11.95 23.23 21.30
C GLU A 616 -11.41 22.80 22.67
N SER A 617 -11.84 21.65 23.21
CA SER A 617 -11.40 21.14 24.51
C SER A 617 -9.93 20.74 24.54
N LEU A 618 -9.29 20.44 23.39
CA LEU A 618 -7.86 20.07 23.30
C LEU A 618 -6.92 21.14 23.86
N LEU A 619 -7.30 22.43 23.78
CA LEU A 619 -6.53 23.54 24.35
C LEU A 619 -6.96 23.91 25.78
N LEU A 620 -8.07 23.38 26.29
CA LEU A 620 -8.58 23.67 27.62
C LEU A 620 -8.12 22.67 28.67
N ALA A 621 -8.05 21.37 28.30
CA ALA A 621 -7.72 20.30 29.22
C ALA A 621 -6.93 19.19 28.57
N ALA A 622 -6.14 18.46 29.35
CA ALA A 622 -5.58 17.19 28.89
C ALA A 622 -6.63 16.08 28.99
N ILE A 623 -6.78 15.33 27.91
CA ILE A 623 -7.62 14.14 27.89
C ILE A 623 -6.76 12.99 28.42
N VAL A 624 -7.27 12.31 29.47
CA VAL A 624 -6.58 11.23 30.16
C VAL A 624 -7.43 9.97 30.23
N PRO A 625 -6.81 8.77 30.35
CA PRO A 625 -7.55 7.51 30.52
C PRO A 625 -8.48 7.53 31.74
N ASP A 626 -9.60 6.80 31.68
CA ASP A 626 -10.63 6.78 32.72
C ASP A 626 -10.14 6.34 34.10
N ASN A 627 -9.05 5.56 34.18
CA ASN A 627 -8.42 5.21 35.46
C ASN A 627 -7.73 6.40 36.16
N PHE A 628 -7.72 7.60 35.57
CA PHE A 628 -7.23 8.85 36.13
C PHE A 628 -8.37 9.69 36.79
N ALA A 629 -9.56 9.09 36.96
CA ALA A 629 -10.83 9.78 37.25
C ALA A 629 -10.81 10.68 38.49
N GLU A 630 -10.02 10.38 39.52
CA GLU A 630 -9.97 11.20 40.76
C GLU A 630 -9.46 12.62 40.54
N LYS A 631 -8.73 12.87 39.42
CA LYS A 631 -8.17 14.19 39.05
C LYS A 631 -8.92 14.87 37.91
N THR A 632 -9.95 14.26 37.36
CA THR A 632 -10.71 14.81 36.21
C THR A 632 -11.80 15.77 36.62
N GLN A 633 -12.14 16.70 35.73
CA GLN A 633 -13.18 17.69 35.88
C GLN A 633 -14.08 17.65 34.63
N THR A 634 -15.33 18.02 34.77
CA THR A 634 -16.19 18.24 33.62
C THR A 634 -15.80 19.55 32.94
N VAL A 635 -15.23 19.42 31.75
CA VAL A 635 -14.81 20.55 30.92
C VAL A 635 -15.67 20.57 29.66
N ARG A 636 -16.44 21.62 29.47
CA ARG A 636 -17.21 21.82 28.27
C ARG A 636 -16.93 23.20 27.67
N PRO A 637 -16.51 23.29 26.40
CA PRO A 637 -16.37 24.59 25.76
C PRO A 637 -17.68 25.35 25.72
N ASN A 638 -17.68 26.64 26.06
CA ASN A 638 -18.85 27.50 26.11
C ASN A 638 -18.94 28.53 24.98
N ASN A 639 -17.96 28.47 24.06
CA ASN A 639 -17.80 29.41 22.95
C ASN A 639 -18.43 28.92 21.61
N ILE A 640 -19.18 27.83 21.63
CA ILE A 640 -19.82 27.22 20.44
C ILE A 640 -21.34 27.49 20.49
N ARG A 641 -21.87 27.96 19.36
CA ARG A 641 -23.30 28.18 19.15
C ARG A 641 -23.75 27.69 17.80
N THR A 642 -24.99 27.22 17.68
CA THR A 642 -25.60 26.90 16.39
C THR A 642 -25.83 28.20 15.60
N ALA A 643 -25.39 28.24 14.37
CA ALA A 643 -25.64 29.31 13.41
C ALA A 643 -26.93 29.00 12.61
N ARG A 644 -27.65 30.03 12.16
CA ARG A 644 -28.80 29.83 11.26
C ARG A 644 -28.31 29.59 9.86
N PHE A 645 -28.94 28.65 9.14
CA PHE A 645 -28.63 28.39 7.74
C PHE A 645 -29.89 28.25 6.88
N GLU A 646 -29.74 28.50 5.60
CA GLU A 646 -30.78 28.36 4.58
C GLU A 646 -30.17 27.55 3.41
N ILE A 647 -30.85 26.48 3.02
CA ILE A 647 -30.49 25.68 1.87
C ILE A 647 -31.13 26.30 0.64
N LEU A 648 -30.30 26.64 -0.36
CA LEU A 648 -30.79 27.19 -1.61
C LEU A 648 -31.21 26.06 -2.56
N GLU A 649 -32.38 26.19 -3.16
CA GLU A 649 -32.95 25.18 -4.04
C GLU A 649 -32.03 24.86 -5.23
N ASN A 650 -31.89 23.57 -5.53
CA ASN A 650 -31.21 23.06 -6.70
C ASN A 650 -32.07 21.98 -7.36
N PRO A 651 -32.40 22.07 -8.67
CA PRO A 651 -33.24 21.09 -9.35
C PRO A 651 -32.66 19.66 -9.39
N ASP A 652 -31.33 19.55 -9.24
CA ASP A 652 -30.61 18.26 -9.24
C ASP A 652 -30.52 17.61 -7.86
N ILE A 653 -31.06 18.25 -6.80
CA ILE A 653 -30.98 17.77 -5.41
C ILE A 653 -32.31 17.94 -4.71
N GLU A 654 -32.84 16.88 -4.13
CA GLU A 654 -34.04 16.89 -3.26
C GLU A 654 -33.67 16.46 -1.85
N ILE A 655 -34.21 17.19 -0.85
CA ILE A 655 -33.93 16.92 0.58
C ILE A 655 -35.24 16.63 1.28
N HIS A 656 -35.37 15.41 1.80
CA HIS A 656 -36.58 14.97 2.53
C HIS A 656 -36.19 14.09 3.72
N ASN A 657 -36.68 14.45 4.93
CA ASN A 657 -36.63 13.59 6.12
C ASN A 657 -35.32 12.84 6.37
N GLY A 658 -34.19 13.55 6.40
CA GLY A 658 -32.86 12.94 6.63
C GLY A 658 -32.27 12.21 5.41
N LYS A 659 -32.83 12.45 4.20
CA LYS A 659 -32.33 11.94 2.93
C LYS A 659 -32.05 13.06 1.94
N ILE A 660 -30.96 12.95 1.23
CA ILE A 660 -30.57 13.81 0.10
C ILE A 660 -30.57 12.92 -1.14
N GLU A 661 -31.48 13.18 -2.07
CA GLU A 661 -31.51 12.52 -3.37
C GLU A 661 -30.79 13.40 -4.39
N VAL A 662 -29.66 12.92 -4.90
CA VAL A 662 -28.82 13.57 -5.89
C VAL A 662 -29.10 12.94 -7.25
N LYS A 663 -29.61 13.72 -8.20
CA LYS A 663 -30.04 13.25 -9.53
C LYS A 663 -28.91 13.18 -10.55
N LYS A 664 -27.81 13.92 -10.32
CA LYS A 664 -26.71 14.06 -11.27
C LYS A 664 -25.35 14.03 -10.57
N ASP A 665 -24.36 13.33 -11.17
CA ASP A 665 -22.98 13.36 -10.71
C ASP A 665 -22.41 14.78 -10.72
N GLY A 666 -21.73 15.18 -9.64
CA GLY A 666 -21.19 16.50 -9.47
C GLY A 666 -22.20 17.59 -9.14
N ALA A 667 -23.42 17.23 -8.68
CA ALA A 667 -24.42 18.19 -8.26
C ALA A 667 -23.96 18.98 -7.03
N LYS A 668 -24.31 20.26 -6.96
CA LYS A 668 -23.84 21.22 -5.96
C LYS A 668 -24.99 21.75 -5.12
N LEU A 669 -24.84 21.65 -3.81
CA LEU A 669 -25.78 22.22 -2.85
C LEU A 669 -25.18 23.51 -2.26
N LEU A 670 -25.82 24.63 -2.50
CA LEU A 670 -25.40 25.92 -1.96
C LEU A 670 -26.15 26.21 -0.65
N ILE A 671 -25.40 26.56 0.38
CA ILE A 671 -25.94 26.83 1.72
C ILE A 671 -25.50 28.22 2.16
N LYS A 672 -26.49 29.01 2.55
CA LYS A 672 -26.30 30.33 3.14
C LYS A 672 -26.29 30.20 4.65
N VAL A 673 -25.30 30.79 5.32
CA VAL A 673 -25.15 30.76 6.77
C VAL A 673 -25.14 32.18 7.31
N VAL A 674 -25.88 32.38 8.38
CA VAL A 674 -25.96 33.67 9.10
C VAL A 674 -25.15 33.54 10.39
N GLY A 675 -24.16 34.41 10.56
CA GLY A 675 -23.31 34.44 11.74
C GLY A 675 -22.65 35.77 11.97
N GLU A 676 -22.04 35.94 13.10
CA GLU A 676 -21.35 37.18 13.45
C GLU A 676 -19.94 37.24 12.83
N LYS A 677 -19.58 38.39 12.29
CA LYS A 677 -18.26 38.65 11.71
C LYS A 677 -17.13 38.24 12.67
N ASN A 678 -16.06 37.67 12.11
CA ASN A 678 -14.86 37.18 12.82
C ASN A 678 -15.07 35.95 13.71
N LYS A 679 -16.25 35.33 13.75
CA LYS A 679 -16.42 34.01 14.37
C LYS A 679 -16.06 32.93 13.38
N LYS A 680 -15.51 31.82 13.88
CA LYS A 680 -15.16 30.62 13.09
C LYS A 680 -16.41 29.83 12.78
N ALA A 681 -16.55 29.35 11.55
CA ALA A 681 -17.70 28.57 11.11
C ALA A 681 -17.34 27.12 10.80
N TYR A 682 -18.24 26.20 11.14
CA TYR A 682 -18.18 24.79 10.77
C TYR A 682 -19.54 24.30 10.24
N ALA A 683 -19.51 23.38 9.29
CA ALA A 683 -20.66 22.54 8.94
C ALA A 683 -20.48 21.15 9.56
N PHE A 684 -21.50 20.69 10.27
CA PHE A 684 -21.51 19.38 10.92
C PHE A 684 -22.62 18.51 10.35
N ILE A 685 -22.28 17.30 9.90
CA ILE A 685 -23.24 16.29 9.47
C ILE A 685 -23.01 15.03 10.30
N ASP A 686 -24.04 14.56 10.98
CA ASP A 686 -24.02 13.28 11.69
C ASP A 686 -24.78 12.22 10.88
N GLY A 687 -24.30 10.98 10.93
CA GLY A 687 -24.93 9.83 10.33
C GLY A 687 -24.87 9.78 8.79
N ILE A 688 -23.99 10.56 8.13
CA ILE A 688 -23.94 10.61 6.66
C ILE A 688 -23.54 9.25 6.05
N PHE A 689 -24.36 8.78 5.08
CA PHE A 689 -24.14 7.49 4.44
C PHE A 689 -24.68 7.47 3.00
N TYR A 690 -23.98 6.81 2.07
CA TYR A 690 -24.38 6.60 0.69
C TYR A 690 -25.07 5.24 0.54
N GLU A 691 -26.35 5.21 0.15
CA GLU A 691 -27.17 3.99 0.14
C GLU A 691 -27.04 3.14 -1.14
N ASN A 692 -26.74 3.74 -2.29
CA ASN A 692 -26.91 3.09 -3.60
C ASN A 692 -25.97 1.92 -3.86
N ASP A 693 -24.71 2.03 -3.50
CA ASP A 693 -23.74 0.96 -3.66
C ASP A 693 -22.72 0.93 -2.51
N LYS A 694 -22.79 -0.13 -1.71
CA LYS A 694 -21.87 -0.35 -0.58
C LYS A 694 -20.40 -0.52 -0.99
N THR A 695 -20.12 -0.66 -2.28
CA THR A 695 -18.76 -0.79 -2.80
C THR A 695 -18.17 0.52 -3.32
N GLU A 696 -18.97 1.58 -3.40
CA GLU A 696 -18.55 2.92 -3.81
C GLU A 696 -18.36 3.80 -2.56
N ASN A 697 -17.31 4.59 -2.59
CA ASN A 697 -16.96 5.55 -1.55
C ASN A 697 -16.96 6.95 -2.18
N PRO A 698 -18.16 7.56 -2.39
CA PRO A 698 -18.23 8.88 -3.00
C PRO A 698 -17.61 9.94 -2.12
N ILE A 699 -17.09 10.98 -2.76
CA ILE A 699 -16.52 12.15 -2.11
C ILE A 699 -17.60 13.23 -1.98
N LEU A 700 -17.73 13.78 -0.77
CA LEU A 700 -18.38 15.06 -0.53
C LEU A 700 -17.30 16.15 -0.46
N THR A 701 -17.38 17.13 -1.34
CA THR A 701 -16.46 18.27 -1.32
C THR A 701 -17.18 19.47 -0.72
N PHE A 702 -16.69 19.95 0.43
CA PHE A 702 -17.11 21.21 1.03
C PHE A 702 -16.23 22.33 0.53
N THR A 703 -16.80 23.31 -0.14
CA THR A 703 -16.08 24.51 -0.55
C THR A 703 -16.40 25.63 0.44
N ASP A 704 -15.39 26.08 1.18
CA ASP A 704 -15.51 27.05 2.26
C ASP A 704 -15.87 28.47 1.77
N PHE A 705 -16.02 29.42 2.69
CA PHE A 705 -16.32 30.84 2.37
C PHE A 705 -15.25 31.53 1.53
N SER A 706 -14.08 30.96 1.41
CA SER A 706 -12.96 31.47 0.59
C SER A 706 -12.80 30.77 -0.74
N GLY A 707 -13.65 29.75 -1.02
CA GLY A 707 -13.58 28.95 -2.23
C GLY A 707 -12.57 27.79 -2.13
N ILE A 708 -12.08 27.43 -0.92
CA ILE A 708 -11.13 26.34 -0.73
C ILE A 708 -11.89 25.03 -0.53
N PRO A 709 -11.64 23.98 -1.33
CA PRO A 709 -12.33 22.70 -1.21
C PRO A 709 -11.69 21.80 -0.16
N THR A 710 -12.52 21.13 0.65
CA THR A 710 -12.15 20.07 1.58
C THR A 710 -12.96 18.81 1.27
N ASN A 711 -12.31 17.66 1.16
CA ASN A 711 -12.91 16.42 0.70
C ASN A 711 -13.15 15.43 1.86
N PHE A 712 -14.38 14.89 1.93
CA PHE A 712 -14.76 13.83 2.87
C PHE A 712 -15.22 12.60 2.09
N ILE A 713 -14.73 11.42 2.44
CA ILE A 713 -15.21 10.17 1.85
C ILE A 713 -16.39 9.66 2.67
N VAL A 714 -17.53 9.44 2.02
CA VAL A 714 -18.77 8.96 2.63
C VAL A 714 -19.16 7.61 2.04
N GLY A 715 -18.63 6.52 2.61
CA GLY A 715 -18.90 5.18 2.14
C GLY A 715 -18.68 4.13 3.21
N ALA A 716 -19.26 2.94 3.00
CA ALA A 716 -19.29 1.87 3.99
C ALA A 716 -17.93 1.24 4.30
N GLN A 717 -16.94 1.36 3.41
CA GLN A 717 -15.75 0.51 3.44
C GLN A 717 -14.43 1.22 3.79
N MET A 718 -14.39 2.54 3.76
CA MET A 718 -13.13 3.28 3.94
C MET A 718 -13.24 4.54 4.82
N SER A 719 -14.38 4.80 5.42
CA SER A 719 -14.48 5.86 6.42
C SER A 719 -14.27 5.30 7.82
N PRO A 720 -13.07 5.44 8.41
CA PRO A 720 -12.84 5.05 9.81
C PRO A 720 -13.54 6.02 10.77
N PHE A 721 -13.99 7.16 10.24
CA PHE A 721 -14.43 8.32 11.00
C PHE A 721 -15.91 8.28 11.32
N GLY A 722 -16.49 7.09 11.46
CA GLY A 722 -17.89 7.01 11.72
C GLY A 722 -18.64 7.92 10.71
N ARG A 723 -19.87 8.03 10.73
CA ARG A 723 -20.66 8.82 9.79
C ARG A 723 -20.69 10.32 10.13
N LYS A 724 -19.62 10.86 10.78
CA LYS A 724 -19.56 12.25 11.28
C LYS A 724 -18.60 13.09 10.43
N VAL A 725 -19.09 14.19 9.92
CA VAL A 725 -18.33 15.16 9.14
C VAL A 725 -18.35 16.51 9.85
N LEU A 726 -17.20 17.05 10.20
CA LEU A 726 -17.04 18.43 10.68
C LEU A 726 -16.18 19.18 9.67
N ALA A 727 -16.77 19.94 8.77
CA ALA A 727 -16.08 20.71 7.75
C ALA A 727 -15.79 22.13 8.26
N ASN A 728 -14.54 22.57 8.15
CA ASN A 728 -14.15 23.94 8.44
C ASN A 728 -14.57 24.87 7.28
N LEU A 729 -15.37 25.89 7.57
CA LEU A 729 -15.86 26.86 6.59
C LEU A 729 -15.10 28.19 6.60
N GLY A 730 -14.09 28.32 7.48
CA GLY A 730 -13.36 29.60 7.66
C GLY A 730 -14.04 30.53 8.64
N PHE A 731 -13.69 31.81 8.57
CA PHE A 731 -14.27 32.86 9.41
C PHE A 731 -15.36 33.62 8.66
N PHE A 732 -16.42 34.01 9.36
CA PHE A 732 -17.43 34.89 8.80
C PHE A 732 -16.81 36.24 8.41
N ALA A 733 -16.81 36.55 7.14
CA ALA A 733 -16.39 37.86 6.62
C ALA A 733 -17.52 38.89 6.69
N PHE A 734 -18.78 38.43 6.62
CA PHE A 734 -20.02 39.21 6.63
C PHE A 734 -21.02 38.51 7.54
N ASP A 735 -22.14 39.16 7.87
CA ASP A 735 -23.23 38.57 8.64
C ASP A 735 -23.90 37.40 7.88
N GLU A 736 -23.79 37.41 6.56
CA GLU A 736 -24.24 36.32 5.69
C GLU A 736 -23.09 35.85 4.81
N ASN A 737 -22.81 34.54 4.82
CA ASN A 737 -21.78 33.89 3.99
C ASN A 737 -22.39 32.65 3.33
N GLN A 738 -21.74 32.15 2.29
CA GLN A 738 -22.19 30.99 1.55
C GLN A 738 -21.06 29.97 1.41
N PHE A 739 -21.43 28.70 1.52
CA PHE A 739 -20.54 27.58 1.19
C PHE A 739 -21.28 26.56 0.30
N GLU A 740 -20.51 25.67 -0.32
CA GLU A 740 -21.02 24.70 -1.29
C GLU A 740 -20.68 23.27 -0.84
N ILE A 741 -21.61 22.34 -1.02
CA ILE A 741 -21.37 20.90 -0.92
C ILE A 741 -21.54 20.31 -2.31
N THR A 742 -20.45 19.74 -2.88
CA THR A 742 -20.49 19.03 -4.16
C THR A 742 -20.56 17.53 -3.90
N PHE A 743 -21.53 16.85 -4.52
CA PHE A 743 -21.72 15.40 -4.46
C PHE A 743 -21.06 14.76 -5.70
N GLU A 744 -20.02 13.95 -5.50
CA GLU A 744 -19.32 13.30 -6.62
C GLU A 744 -20.23 12.38 -7.42
N LEU A 745 -21.04 11.57 -6.75
CA LEU A 745 -21.94 10.60 -7.38
C LEU A 745 -23.41 10.94 -7.13
N LYS A 746 -24.23 10.70 -8.15
CA LYS A 746 -25.69 10.71 -8.00
C LYS A 746 -26.16 9.53 -7.15
N GLY A 747 -27.26 9.70 -6.41
CA GLY A 747 -27.82 8.64 -5.58
C GLY A 747 -28.43 9.18 -4.29
N ILE A 748 -28.69 8.28 -3.35
CA ILE A 748 -29.32 8.61 -2.07
C ILE A 748 -28.27 8.66 -0.98
N TYR A 749 -28.19 9.80 -0.32
CA TYR A 749 -27.38 10.00 0.89
C TYR A 749 -28.33 10.15 2.07
N THR A 750 -28.09 9.41 3.14
CA THR A 750 -28.83 9.54 4.41
C THR A 750 -27.99 10.26 5.44
N PHE A 751 -28.63 10.96 6.37
CA PHE A 751 -27.97 11.62 7.50
C PHE A 751 -28.95 11.72 8.69
N GLU A 752 -28.40 11.81 9.91
CA GLU A 752 -29.21 11.94 11.15
C GLU A 752 -29.45 13.41 11.49
N SER A 753 -28.41 14.25 11.40
CA SER A 753 -28.53 15.69 11.59
C SER A 753 -27.57 16.47 10.68
N PHE A 754 -27.95 17.71 10.39
CA PHE A 754 -27.12 18.72 9.73
C PHE A 754 -27.22 20.03 10.47
N ASP A 755 -26.09 20.56 10.93
CA ASP A 755 -25.99 21.81 11.68
C ASP A 755 -24.85 22.66 11.12
N THR A 756 -24.99 23.98 11.27
CA THR A 756 -23.89 24.93 11.11
C THR A 756 -23.57 25.54 12.46
N LEU A 757 -22.30 25.66 12.77
CA LEU A 757 -21.79 26.10 14.06
C LEU A 757 -20.96 27.37 13.91
N ALA A 758 -21.10 28.28 14.85
CA ALA A 758 -20.24 29.45 15.02
C ALA A 758 -19.46 29.32 16.32
N VAL A 759 -18.15 29.46 16.23
CA VAL A 759 -17.23 29.37 17.37
C VAL A 759 -16.59 30.72 17.60
N ASP A 760 -16.70 31.23 18.83
CA ASP A 760 -16.10 32.48 19.23
C ASP A 760 -14.61 32.30 19.55
N TYR A 761 -13.74 33.04 18.86
CA TYR A 761 -12.30 33.00 19.05
C TYR A 761 -11.75 34.25 19.72
N ALA A 762 -12.59 35.07 20.35
CA ALA A 762 -12.15 36.29 21.04
C ALA A 762 -11.11 36.02 22.14
N ASP A 763 -11.20 34.86 22.81
CA ASP A 763 -10.27 34.41 23.85
C ASP A 763 -9.20 33.42 23.37
N PHE A 764 -9.08 33.16 22.05
CA PHE A 764 -8.19 32.14 21.52
C PHE A 764 -6.71 32.43 21.83
N GLU A 765 -6.25 33.68 21.64
CA GLU A 765 -4.90 34.08 21.93
C GLU A 765 -4.58 34.01 23.44
N GLU A 766 -5.56 34.33 24.30
CA GLU A 766 -5.41 34.19 25.76
C GLU A 766 -5.25 32.73 26.17
N ARG A 767 -6.02 31.81 25.55
CA ARG A 767 -5.87 30.35 25.77
C ARG A 767 -4.51 29.82 25.34
N ILE A 768 -3.96 30.30 24.23
CA ILE A 768 -2.60 29.98 23.78
C ILE A 768 -1.55 30.48 24.76
N GLU A 769 -1.62 31.74 25.16
CA GLU A 769 -0.67 32.33 26.10
C GLU A 769 -0.73 31.65 27.49
N ARG A 770 -1.92 31.29 27.97
CA ARG A 770 -2.05 30.51 29.20
C ARG A 770 -1.30 29.18 29.12
N LEU A 771 -1.44 28.41 28.00
CA LEU A 771 -0.73 27.15 27.82
C LEU A 771 0.80 27.37 27.73
N LYS A 772 1.27 28.42 27.08
CA LYS A 772 2.70 28.76 27.04
C LYS A 772 3.26 29.06 28.45
N ASN A 773 2.47 29.74 29.28
CA ASN A 773 2.88 30.17 30.62
C ASN A 773 2.75 29.07 31.68
N ASN A 774 2.08 27.96 31.41
CA ASN A 774 1.94 26.86 32.37
C ASN A 774 3.24 26.12 32.69
N GLY A 775 4.29 26.30 31.91
CA GLY A 775 5.59 25.63 32.04
C GLY A 775 6.30 25.53 30.71
N SER A 776 7.60 25.33 30.73
CA SER A 776 8.42 25.23 29.53
C SER A 776 9.42 24.09 29.64
N LEU A 777 9.89 23.63 28.46
CA LEU A 777 11.02 22.73 28.35
C LEU A 777 12.27 23.56 28.07
N HIS A 778 13.35 23.25 28.77
CA HIS A 778 14.64 23.91 28.63
C HIS A 778 15.70 22.92 28.17
N GLU A 779 16.74 23.39 27.48
CA GLU A 779 17.86 22.56 27.04
C GLU A 779 17.42 21.29 26.31
N THR A 780 16.44 21.42 25.41
CA THR A 780 15.91 20.26 24.66
C THR A 780 16.91 19.81 23.60
N GLU A 781 17.40 18.59 23.74
CA GLU A 781 18.34 17.95 22.84
C GLU A 781 17.69 16.72 22.19
N PHE A 782 17.66 16.65 20.86
CA PHE A 782 17.24 15.48 20.10
C PHE A 782 18.46 14.67 19.68
N PHE A 783 18.43 13.37 19.96
CA PHE A 783 19.47 12.42 19.57
C PHE A 783 18.87 11.19 18.89
N THR A 784 19.73 10.32 18.35
CA THR A 784 19.28 9.09 17.69
C THR A 784 18.40 8.26 18.62
N ASN A 785 17.13 8.07 18.25
CA ASN A 785 16.11 7.34 19.01
C ASN A 785 15.74 7.95 20.36
N GLY A 786 15.83 9.25 20.54
CA GLY A 786 15.41 9.87 21.78
C GLY A 786 15.51 11.37 21.84
N LEU A 787 15.17 11.88 23.01
CA LEU A 787 15.30 13.29 23.34
C LEU A 787 15.51 13.43 24.85
N LYS A 788 16.12 14.56 25.24
CA LYS A 788 16.38 14.92 26.62
C LYS A 788 16.04 16.39 26.80
N PHE A 789 15.47 16.73 27.92
CA PHE A 789 15.15 18.14 28.28
C PHE A 789 15.12 18.31 29.78
N ARG A 790 15.16 19.57 30.23
CA ARG A 790 14.90 19.97 31.60
C ARG A 790 13.58 20.69 31.70
N THR A 791 12.96 20.61 32.86
CA THR A 791 11.75 21.37 33.19
C THR A 791 11.65 21.62 34.68
N GLU A 792 10.95 22.72 35.04
CA GLU A 792 10.69 23.07 36.41
C GLU A 792 9.19 23.29 36.61
N THR A 793 8.64 22.74 37.68
CA THR A 793 7.23 22.89 38.02
C THR A 793 7.05 23.15 39.51
N GLU A 794 6.13 24.08 39.88
CA GLU A 794 5.82 24.38 41.31
C GLU A 794 4.96 23.31 41.96
N LYS A 795 4.15 22.61 41.18
CA LYS A 795 3.24 21.55 41.61
C LYS A 795 3.26 20.39 40.59
N GLU A 796 2.73 19.26 41.03
CA GLU A 796 2.58 18.13 40.09
C GLU A 796 1.68 18.49 38.90
N ARG A 797 2.19 18.31 37.66
CA ARG A 797 1.50 18.65 36.41
C ARG A 797 1.65 17.56 35.37
N LEU A 798 0.67 17.47 34.50
CA LEU A 798 0.73 16.62 33.32
C LEU A 798 1.44 17.35 32.19
N LEU A 799 2.56 16.82 31.76
CA LEU A 799 3.25 17.21 30.52
C LEU A 799 2.72 16.38 29.38
N CYS A 800 2.20 17.02 28.35
CA CYS A 800 1.81 16.42 27.06
C CYS A 800 2.85 16.80 26.01
N LEU A 801 3.45 15.80 25.38
CA LEU A 801 4.39 15.99 24.27
C LEU A 801 3.67 15.77 22.94
N SER A 802 4.00 16.55 21.92
CA SER A 802 3.48 16.40 20.57
C SER A 802 4.14 15.20 19.85
N ILE A 803 4.18 14.05 20.53
CA ILE A 803 4.68 12.76 20.04
C ILE A 803 3.53 11.75 20.03
N PRO A 804 3.27 11.04 18.94
CA PRO A 804 2.30 9.94 18.94
C PRO A 804 2.62 8.92 20.02
N TYR A 805 1.58 8.54 20.80
CA TYR A 805 1.75 7.52 21.83
C TYR A 805 2.01 6.16 21.18
N ALA A 806 3.15 5.55 21.55
CA ALA A 806 3.56 4.26 21.03
C ALA A 806 4.30 3.44 22.10
N LYS A 807 4.11 2.11 22.08
CA LYS A 807 4.74 1.17 23.04
C LYS A 807 6.27 1.17 23.00
N GLY A 808 6.88 1.71 21.96
CA GLY A 808 8.34 1.80 21.83
C GLY A 808 8.99 2.85 22.70
N TRP A 809 8.24 3.86 23.18
CA TRP A 809 8.75 4.91 24.05
C TRP A 809 8.91 4.47 25.51
N SER A 810 9.97 4.93 26.13
CA SER A 810 10.22 4.82 27.59
C SER A 810 10.78 6.14 28.07
N ALA A 811 10.48 6.53 29.32
CA ALA A 811 10.97 7.75 29.93
C ALA A 811 11.67 7.52 31.24
N LYS A 812 12.60 8.41 31.55
CA LYS A 812 13.26 8.51 32.86
C LYS A 812 13.19 9.97 33.35
N ILE A 813 13.01 10.13 34.64
CA ILE A 813 13.13 11.38 35.36
C ILE A 813 14.28 11.22 36.37
N ASP A 814 15.30 12.09 36.31
CA ASP A 814 16.49 12.04 37.13
C ASP A 814 17.12 10.63 37.23
N GLY A 815 17.14 9.92 36.07
CA GLY A 815 17.63 8.55 35.94
C GLY A 815 16.68 7.44 36.37
N LYS A 816 15.54 7.75 37.01
CA LYS A 816 14.53 6.77 37.45
C LYS A 816 13.43 6.60 36.40
N ASN A 817 12.86 5.40 36.27
CA ASN A 817 11.77 5.15 35.33
C ASN A 817 10.55 6.03 35.64
N LEU A 818 10.04 6.69 34.59
CA LEU A 818 8.84 7.49 34.61
C LEU A 818 7.75 6.83 33.74
N PRO A 819 6.58 6.50 34.29
CA PRO A 819 5.48 5.95 33.49
C PRO A 819 5.00 6.95 32.45
N LEU A 820 4.79 6.47 31.21
CA LEU A 820 4.16 7.23 30.15
C LEU A 820 2.65 6.98 30.14
N LEU A 821 1.91 8.04 29.87
CA LEU A 821 0.45 8.04 29.74
C LEU A 821 0.05 8.34 28.30
N ARG A 822 -1.07 7.79 27.86
CA ARG A 822 -1.72 8.24 26.64
C ARG A 822 -2.55 9.48 26.97
N THR A 823 -2.26 10.60 26.32
CA THR A 823 -2.98 11.86 26.49
C THR A 823 -3.55 12.32 25.15
N GLN A 824 -4.50 13.25 25.18
CA GLN A 824 -5.14 13.80 23.97
C GLN A 824 -5.54 12.68 23.00
N ILE A 825 -6.03 11.54 23.53
CA ILE A 825 -6.37 10.31 22.78
C ILE A 825 -5.17 9.68 22.06
N GLY A 826 -4.26 10.49 21.49
CA GLY A 826 -3.22 10.05 20.58
C GLY A 826 -1.79 10.42 20.94
N LEU A 827 -1.57 11.28 21.92
CA LEU A 827 -0.26 11.85 22.25
C LEU A 827 0.35 11.21 23.50
N THR A 828 1.66 11.45 23.67
CA THR A 828 2.44 10.94 24.80
C THR A 828 2.46 11.95 25.93
N GLY A 829 2.08 11.52 27.13
CA GLY A 829 2.14 12.34 28.32
C GLY A 829 2.85 11.67 29.49
N MET A 830 3.16 12.47 30.52
CA MET A 830 3.75 12.02 31.77
C MET A 830 3.45 13.00 32.90
N MET A 831 3.38 12.50 34.14
CA MET A 831 3.22 13.32 35.33
C MET A 831 4.59 13.80 35.81
N ILE A 832 4.77 15.11 35.92
CA ILE A 832 6.00 15.74 36.42
C ILE A 832 5.77 16.22 37.84
N PRO A 833 6.53 15.73 38.83
CA PRO A 833 6.43 16.15 40.22
C PRO A 833 6.97 17.60 40.37
N PRO A 834 6.72 18.26 41.54
CA PRO A 834 7.27 19.58 41.81
C PRO A 834 8.81 19.56 41.87
N GLY A 835 9.46 20.62 41.36
CA GLY A 835 10.91 20.77 41.31
C GLY A 835 11.47 20.89 39.92
N GLU A 836 12.80 21.02 39.86
CA GLU A 836 13.58 20.97 38.64
C GLU A 836 13.96 19.51 38.35
N HIS A 837 13.69 19.07 37.14
CA HIS A 837 13.89 17.67 36.74
C HIS A 837 14.53 17.59 35.35
N GLU A 838 15.39 16.56 35.18
CA GLU A 838 15.93 16.15 33.90
C GLU A 838 15.14 14.94 33.39
N ILE A 839 14.54 15.02 32.21
CA ILE A 839 13.75 13.99 31.59
C ILE A 839 14.46 13.49 30.32
N GLU A 840 14.59 12.16 30.22
CA GLU A 840 15.12 11.47 29.06
C GLU A 840 14.08 10.50 28.51
N LEU A 841 13.72 10.67 27.21
CA LEU A 841 12.90 9.72 26.47
C LEU A 841 13.76 8.94 25.50
N ARG A 842 13.55 7.62 25.44
CA ARG A 842 14.19 6.73 24.46
C ARG A 842 13.14 5.89 23.74
N TYR A 843 13.35 5.74 22.45
CA TYR A 843 12.55 4.88 21.59
C TYR A 843 13.30 3.59 21.25
N SER A 844 12.59 2.49 21.27
CA SER A 844 13.07 1.20 20.77
C SER A 844 11.93 0.50 20.03
N THR A 845 12.15 0.16 18.77
CA THR A 845 11.17 -0.60 17.99
C THR A 845 10.72 -1.84 18.79
N PRO A 846 9.40 -1.99 19.04
CA PRO A 846 8.88 -3.11 19.82
C PRO A 846 9.29 -4.46 19.24
N TYR A 847 9.72 -5.37 20.10
CA TYR A 847 10.19 -6.71 19.76
C TYR A 847 11.43 -6.81 18.84
N LEU A 848 12.11 -5.73 18.50
CA LEU A 848 13.33 -5.75 17.68
C LEU A 848 14.42 -6.63 18.32
N LYS A 849 14.67 -6.49 19.63
CA LYS A 849 15.65 -7.30 20.36
C LYS A 849 15.32 -8.78 20.28
N LEU A 850 14.05 -9.15 20.47
CA LEU A 850 13.61 -10.54 20.32
C LEU A 850 13.81 -11.04 18.89
N GLY A 851 13.44 -10.23 17.89
CA GLY A 851 13.65 -10.54 16.48
C GLY A 851 15.11 -10.79 16.13
N VAL A 852 16.03 -9.96 16.64
CA VAL A 852 17.49 -10.16 16.46
C VAL A 852 17.97 -11.45 17.11
N LEU A 853 17.55 -11.76 18.34
CA LEU A 853 17.91 -13.03 19.00
C LEU A 853 17.41 -14.24 18.21
N LEU A 854 16.18 -14.18 17.70
CA LEU A 854 15.62 -15.24 16.86
C LEU A 854 16.35 -15.36 15.52
N SER A 855 16.80 -14.25 14.91
CA SER A 855 17.61 -14.29 13.69
C SER A 855 18.98 -14.92 13.93
N LEU A 856 19.62 -14.64 15.06
CA LEU A 856 20.89 -15.30 15.46
C LEU A 856 20.69 -16.81 15.66
N LEU A 857 19.62 -17.22 16.33
CA LEU A 857 19.24 -18.64 16.44
C LEU A 857 19.02 -19.27 15.06
N GLY A 858 18.32 -18.54 14.17
CA GLY A 858 18.12 -18.93 12.78
C GLY A 858 19.43 -19.17 12.03
N LEU A 859 20.43 -18.31 12.20
CA LEU A 859 21.78 -18.48 11.62
C LEU A 859 22.47 -19.77 12.13
N ILE A 860 22.41 -20.05 13.41
CA ILE A 860 22.98 -21.28 14.00
C ILE A 860 22.28 -22.51 13.39
N LEU A 861 20.95 -22.54 13.39
CA LEU A 861 20.17 -23.66 12.85
C LEU A 861 20.39 -23.82 11.34
N PHE A 862 20.52 -22.74 10.59
CA PHE A 862 20.85 -22.74 9.15
C PHE A 862 22.23 -23.37 8.91
N ALA A 863 23.24 -22.99 9.70
CA ALA A 863 24.57 -23.57 9.59
C ALA A 863 24.57 -25.08 9.90
N LEU A 864 23.80 -25.52 10.89
CA LEU A 864 23.62 -26.95 11.20
C LEU A 864 22.92 -27.71 10.07
N LEU A 865 21.86 -27.12 9.51
CA LEU A 865 21.13 -27.68 8.34
C LEU A 865 22.05 -27.81 7.13
N ALA A 866 22.87 -26.77 6.85
CA ALA A 866 23.83 -26.76 5.76
C ALA A 866 24.87 -27.86 5.92
N ARG A 867 25.43 -28.02 7.13
CA ARG A 867 26.38 -29.13 7.43
C ARG A 867 25.74 -30.51 7.26
N ALA A 868 24.50 -30.68 7.71
CA ALA A 868 23.77 -31.95 7.58
C ALA A 868 23.52 -32.27 6.08
N GLN A 869 23.11 -31.31 5.25
CA GLN A 869 22.91 -31.53 3.82
C GLN A 869 24.22 -31.87 3.12
N LEU A 870 25.35 -31.18 3.42
CA LEU A 870 26.66 -31.48 2.84
C LEU A 870 27.15 -32.90 3.18
N ARG A 871 26.98 -33.33 4.44
CA ARG A 871 27.34 -34.71 4.85
C ARG A 871 26.50 -35.74 4.10
N HIS A 872 25.20 -35.52 3.97
CA HIS A 872 24.31 -36.42 3.24
C HIS A 872 24.69 -36.51 1.76
N SER A 873 25.05 -35.41 1.13
CA SER A 873 25.52 -35.37 -0.27
C SER A 873 26.85 -36.14 -0.44
N ALA A 874 27.80 -35.99 0.48
CA ALA A 874 29.08 -36.68 0.44
C ALA A 874 28.94 -38.22 0.59
N VAL A 875 28.02 -38.67 1.47
CA VAL A 875 27.73 -40.12 1.64
C VAL A 875 27.04 -40.70 0.40
N SER A 876 26.18 -39.90 -0.28
CA SER A 876 25.47 -40.38 -1.49
C SER A 876 26.38 -40.44 -2.72
N GLU A 877 27.48 -39.67 -2.81
CA GLU A 877 28.48 -39.71 -3.90
C GLU A 877 29.54 -40.79 -3.73
N HIS A 878 29.75 -41.33 -2.52
CA HIS A 878 30.68 -42.39 -2.26
C HIS A 878 30.04 -43.54 -1.47
N PRO A 879 29.11 -44.33 -2.07
CA PRO A 879 28.42 -45.40 -1.39
C PRO A 879 29.32 -46.58 -0.97
N ASN A 880 30.60 -46.59 -1.36
CA ASN A 880 31.57 -47.69 -1.15
C ASN A 880 32.89 -47.25 -0.47
N LYS A 881 32.87 -46.23 0.37
CA LYS A 881 33.98 -45.98 1.31
C LYS A 881 33.56 -46.15 2.79
#